data_ea0e2032705743637efa8757248a45cd
#
_entry.id   ea0e2032705743637efa8757248a45cd
#
_cell.length_a   1.000
_cell.length_b   1.000
_cell.length_c   1.000
_cell.angle_alpha   90.00
_cell.angle_beta   90.00
_cell.angle_gamma   90.00
#
_symmetry.space_group_name_H-M   'P 1'
#
loop_
_entity.id
_entity.type
_entity.pdbx_description
1 polymer ?
#
loop_
_entity_poly.entity_id
_entity_poly.type
_entity_poly.pdbx_seq_one_letter_code
_entity_poly.pdbx_strand_id
1 'polypeptide(L)'
;GWIEGFNQCEAAMTARQRRRLTAIFLLLAYVHTEDEFMPVVTMLSGHPNFLADVKAVPPGMTFLFPDHAQAPLWADMWEKCVELNTRFNTRPAVKTSDALGGRWTENLGTYVWAFLRPSLRTDFLLKQYDGRERFLSPQLADVADWLVNALSAPFDGESPAGYQNLLAVDYGREWGVLAPGKGPSRVHPPQGAHSEQRIPPRSLWYLGQCLRRYAPLAAEHAMWAARPKNQDMEAGANSKEPWDLMYQGPENRGTNPHLRSRKFTGYGIVLRSAVDTRDELSIHLQQIDEGPNYRWGRAGEGGCGVLYFYAAGKAYSYTGPEDVGDRDDQDTDFCTTFGVYKNGEFRSIGMNVLSRPTYDLGPGQFTEIVPRTGPSSYATPEYLSRSVLLAGHDYFVLYDSVAHQAITHRLTWFVRKGDELPSIQLLRGAAGNRESQRTELTTPSVAGQWFDGIGDSLAVVSHRKDIKAEGTAFGCRVSLPGSEDIVFRNPQPVTFAEGDLIFQGTAGLIRKTGAKIEFALFHGTRIGIAGLVFTTDDQDLGLGGAIVAGQAPSGEFFAPQASAVRITLPNLFSKAVFFVDGAAQPAHREAETLVVQLEQGSHRWELSDTLPVPIAPRIVRTENFAGGGAVIIEPVASATRYRLELSKDGGSTWATVDEQPSPTLKAGGLTESEKVHLRVIALNAVHASPPGPEYPLYVSSQPPAPPDGLRVALATGAATVGWGEILGATEYLLYARSGNDAPFQLVYRGKERSFVHKKEGIQACDAIPGRRTRATDASMIEYYVTTLDGNGESVRSHPADTDPASWRNWDPKPGERFRRVNSFEAGSPPESSEWARYYPE
;
A
#
# COMPACT_ATOMS: atom_id res chain seq x y z
N GLY A 1 22.80 16.21 11.83
CA GLY A 1 24.21 16.59 11.73
C GLY A 1 24.53 17.92 12.44
N TRP A 2 24.06 19.08 11.98
CA TRP A 2 24.44 20.38 12.54
C TRP A 2 23.87 20.64 13.93
N ILE A 3 22.62 20.24 14.16
CA ILE A 3 21.93 20.40 15.45
C ILE A 3 22.65 19.60 16.52
N GLU A 4 22.90 18.35 16.26
CA GLU A 4 23.58 17.44 17.17
C GLU A 4 25.04 17.91 17.40
N GLY A 5 25.73 18.30 16.31
CA GLY A 5 27.09 18.82 16.37
C GLY A 5 27.18 20.10 17.23
N PHE A 6 26.25 21.03 17.09
CA PHE A 6 26.19 22.21 17.94
C PHE A 6 25.93 21.85 19.40
N ASN A 7 24.94 21.03 19.66
CA ASN A 7 24.57 20.59 21.01
C ASN A 7 25.74 19.89 21.74
N GLN A 8 26.51 19.07 21.01
CA GLN A 8 27.65 18.35 21.57
C GLN A 8 28.87 19.27 21.83
N CYS A 9 29.06 20.26 20.96
CA CYS A 9 30.25 21.11 20.99
C CYS A 9 30.05 22.44 21.72
N GLU A 10 28.81 22.83 22.05
CA GLU A 10 28.50 24.17 22.58
C GLU A 10 29.31 24.52 23.81
N ALA A 11 29.48 23.60 24.74
CA ALA A 11 30.25 23.83 25.97
C ALA A 11 31.75 24.11 25.72
N ALA A 12 32.29 23.61 24.60
CA ALA A 12 33.67 23.84 24.19
C ALA A 12 33.89 25.09 23.34
N MET A 13 32.79 25.77 22.94
CA MET A 13 32.87 26.95 22.08
C MET A 13 33.18 28.21 22.86
N THR A 14 33.99 29.09 22.26
CA THR A 14 34.14 30.46 22.77
C THR A 14 32.80 31.23 22.68
N ALA A 15 32.59 32.22 23.51
CA ALA A 15 31.42 33.09 23.50
C ALA A 15 31.17 33.72 22.10
N ARG A 16 32.23 34.03 21.36
CA ARG A 16 32.14 34.59 20.00
C ARG A 16 31.64 33.53 18.99
N GLN A 17 32.16 32.32 19.04
CA GLN A 17 31.73 31.22 18.19
C GLN A 17 30.26 30.85 18.45
N ARG A 18 29.88 30.73 19.73
CA ARG A 18 28.51 30.43 20.13
C ARG A 18 27.54 31.48 19.59
N ARG A 19 27.79 32.79 19.86
CA ARG A 19 26.94 33.88 19.35
C ARG A 19 26.79 33.85 17.82
N ARG A 20 27.90 33.60 17.10
CA ARG A 20 27.88 33.56 15.65
C ARG A 20 27.04 32.39 15.12
N LEU A 21 27.20 31.21 15.68
CA LEU A 21 26.45 30.01 15.26
C LEU A 21 24.97 30.16 15.65
N THR A 22 24.66 30.63 16.84
CA THR A 22 23.27 30.94 17.26
C THR A 22 22.61 31.88 16.28
N ALA A 23 23.29 32.98 15.90
CA ALA A 23 22.73 33.95 14.95
C ALA A 23 22.48 33.31 13.58
N ILE A 24 23.40 32.43 13.09
CA ILE A 24 23.23 31.72 11.83
C ILE A 24 22.05 30.75 11.91
N PHE A 25 21.92 29.98 12.98
CA PHE A 25 20.85 29.01 13.13
C PHE A 25 19.48 29.68 13.27
N LEU A 26 19.39 30.75 14.03
CA LEU A 26 18.15 31.52 14.13
C LEU A 26 17.77 32.15 12.78
N LEU A 27 18.76 32.70 12.05
CA LEU A 27 18.52 33.20 10.68
C LEU A 27 17.98 32.09 9.75
N LEU A 28 18.56 30.91 9.80
CA LEU A 28 18.06 29.77 9.02
C LEU A 28 16.62 29.42 9.40
N ALA A 29 16.29 29.38 10.71
CA ALA A 29 14.92 29.12 11.14
C ALA A 29 13.94 30.16 10.58
N TYR A 30 14.28 31.44 10.65
CA TYR A 30 13.43 32.52 10.10
C TYR A 30 13.26 32.37 8.57
N VAL A 31 14.36 32.14 7.83
CA VAL A 31 14.31 31.96 6.37
C VAL A 31 13.43 30.77 5.98
N HIS A 32 13.59 29.64 6.67
CA HIS A 32 12.81 28.42 6.38
C HIS A 32 11.36 28.50 6.85
N THR A 33 11.04 29.43 7.74
CA THR A 33 9.66 29.71 8.16
C THR A 33 8.94 30.58 7.13
N GLU A 34 9.67 31.48 6.43
CA GLU A 34 9.08 32.38 5.45
C GLU A 34 8.63 31.64 4.18
N ASP A 35 7.35 31.72 3.87
CA ASP A 35 6.74 31.03 2.73
C ASP A 35 7.23 31.58 1.37
N GLU A 36 7.71 32.82 1.32
CA GLU A 36 8.30 33.42 0.12
C GLU A 36 9.60 32.74 -0.33
N PHE A 37 10.38 32.22 0.64
CA PHE A 37 11.61 31.50 0.33
C PHE A 37 11.39 30.02 0.11
N MET A 38 10.48 29.43 0.90
CA MET A 38 10.22 27.99 0.91
C MET A 38 8.70 27.75 0.91
N PRO A 39 8.05 27.96 -0.23
CA PRO A 39 6.59 27.92 -0.32
C PRO A 39 6.06 26.50 -0.12
N VAL A 40 5.28 26.29 0.95
CA VAL A 40 4.74 24.99 1.34
C VAL A 40 3.89 24.40 0.23
N VAL A 41 2.98 25.18 -0.36
CA VAL A 41 2.06 24.67 -1.40
C VAL A 41 2.80 24.15 -2.64
N THR A 42 3.79 24.93 -3.11
CA THR A 42 4.59 24.50 -4.28
C THR A 42 5.37 23.23 -3.97
N MET A 43 5.93 23.13 -2.77
CA MET A 43 6.69 21.95 -2.36
C MET A 43 5.80 20.74 -2.13
N LEU A 44 4.58 20.92 -1.61
CA LEU A 44 3.61 19.81 -1.48
C LEU A 44 3.36 19.10 -2.80
N SER A 45 3.12 19.86 -3.86
CA SER A 45 2.84 19.30 -5.19
C SER A 45 4.10 19.00 -6.00
N GLY A 46 5.21 19.63 -5.63
CA GLY A 46 6.44 19.65 -6.40
C GLY A 46 7.54 18.74 -5.88
N HIS A 47 7.81 18.84 -4.60
CA HIS A 47 8.96 18.22 -3.97
C HIS A 47 8.62 17.85 -2.51
N PRO A 48 7.75 16.85 -2.30
CA PRO A 48 7.28 16.53 -0.95
C PRO A 48 8.39 16.04 -0.01
N ASN A 49 9.41 15.37 -0.52
CA ASN A 49 10.58 14.99 0.24
C ASN A 49 11.39 16.24 0.68
N PHE A 50 11.56 17.23 -0.20
CA PHE A 50 12.21 18.49 0.16
C PHE A 50 11.39 19.30 1.17
N LEU A 51 10.05 19.24 1.08
CA LEU A 51 9.20 19.86 2.09
C LEU A 51 9.52 19.34 3.49
N ALA A 52 9.64 18.01 3.62
CA ALA A 52 9.99 17.38 4.90
C ALA A 52 11.39 17.80 5.38
N ASP A 53 12.37 17.84 4.48
CA ASP A 53 13.76 18.17 4.84
C ASP A 53 13.92 19.67 5.20
N VAL A 54 13.38 20.55 4.37
CA VAL A 54 13.50 22.01 4.55
C VAL A 54 12.72 22.49 5.78
N LYS A 55 11.50 22.01 5.98
CA LYS A 55 10.66 22.41 7.10
C LYS A 55 11.05 21.71 8.42
N ALA A 56 12.00 20.79 8.42
CA ALA A 56 12.62 20.25 9.62
C ALA A 56 13.64 21.20 10.27
N VAL A 57 14.10 22.26 9.58
CA VAL A 57 15.09 23.20 10.12
C VAL A 57 14.55 24.04 11.28
N PRO A 58 13.40 24.74 11.17
CA PRO A 58 12.86 25.51 12.28
C PRO A 58 12.63 24.71 13.57
N PRO A 59 11.97 23.53 13.56
CA PRO A 59 11.78 22.73 14.76
C PRO A 59 13.11 22.21 15.36
N GLY A 60 14.13 22.01 14.54
CA GLY A 60 15.47 21.74 15.04
C GLY A 60 16.02 22.91 15.90
N MET A 61 15.67 24.14 15.56
CA MET A 61 16.02 25.31 16.36
C MET A 61 15.15 25.44 17.61
N THR A 62 13.91 24.96 17.59
CA THR A 62 13.07 24.83 18.80
C THR A 62 13.76 23.94 19.84
N PHE A 63 14.35 22.83 19.40
CA PHE A 63 15.12 21.96 20.30
C PHE A 63 16.37 22.63 20.86
N LEU A 64 17.12 23.37 20.04
CA LEU A 64 18.35 24.05 20.48
C LEU A 64 18.07 25.29 21.32
N PHE A 65 17.01 26.02 21.07
CA PHE A 65 16.65 27.29 21.68
C PHE A 65 15.20 27.25 22.18
N PRO A 66 14.88 26.41 23.18
CA PRO A 66 13.49 26.19 23.63
C PRO A 66 12.83 27.43 24.21
N ASP A 67 13.62 28.36 24.77
CA ASP A 67 13.15 29.64 25.35
C ASP A 67 12.97 30.74 24.30
N HIS A 68 13.26 30.47 23.03
CA HIS A 68 13.06 31.46 21.98
C HIS A 68 11.58 31.70 21.73
N ALA A 69 11.16 33.00 21.62
CA ALA A 69 9.76 33.37 21.46
C ALA A 69 9.04 32.68 20.27
N GLN A 70 9.76 32.32 19.23
CA GLN A 70 9.22 31.62 18.05
C GLN A 70 9.26 30.10 18.15
N ALA A 71 9.85 29.52 19.19
CA ALA A 71 9.99 28.07 19.30
C ALA A 71 8.64 27.31 19.21
N PRO A 72 7.56 27.71 19.87
CA PRO A 72 6.26 27.06 19.70
C PRO A 72 5.71 27.18 18.28
N LEU A 73 5.89 28.35 17.63
CA LEU A 73 5.43 28.57 16.26
C LEU A 73 6.16 27.65 15.27
N TRP A 74 7.46 27.48 15.44
CA TRP A 74 8.27 26.59 14.59
C TRP A 74 7.85 25.13 14.73
N ALA A 75 7.54 24.70 15.95
CA ALA A 75 7.00 23.36 16.20
C ALA A 75 5.62 23.16 15.55
N ASP A 76 4.69 24.10 15.76
CA ASP A 76 3.34 24.03 15.20
C ASP A 76 3.35 24.06 13.66
N MET A 77 4.20 24.88 13.06
CA MET A 77 4.34 24.95 11.61
C MET A 77 4.83 23.63 11.03
N TRP A 78 5.79 23.00 11.67
CA TRP A 78 6.28 21.71 11.23
C TRP A 78 5.21 20.62 11.35
N GLU A 79 4.50 20.56 12.45
CA GLU A 79 3.36 19.65 12.64
C GLU A 79 2.37 19.77 11.49
N LYS A 80 1.98 20.99 11.13
CA LYS A 80 1.07 21.25 10.02
C LYS A 80 1.66 20.84 8.67
N CYS A 81 2.95 21.10 8.44
CA CYS A 81 3.62 20.70 7.22
C CYS A 81 3.66 19.18 7.05
N VAL A 82 3.91 18.43 8.12
CA VAL A 82 3.89 16.96 8.07
C VAL A 82 2.48 16.44 7.82
N GLU A 83 1.49 16.95 8.53
CA GLU A 83 0.09 16.60 8.30
C GLU A 83 -0.31 16.82 6.83
N LEU A 84 -0.06 18.02 6.31
CA LEU A 84 -0.38 18.36 4.92
C LEU A 84 0.38 17.48 3.95
N ASN A 85 1.67 17.29 4.17
CA ASN A 85 2.52 16.49 3.31
C ASN A 85 2.06 15.04 3.25
N THR A 86 1.79 14.44 4.40
CA THR A 86 1.31 13.07 4.49
C THR A 86 -0.06 12.92 3.83
N ARG A 87 -1.00 13.80 4.17
CA ARG A 87 -2.36 13.73 3.65
C ARG A 87 -2.44 13.99 2.14
N PHE A 88 -1.69 14.98 1.64
CA PHE A 88 -1.70 15.34 0.22
C PHE A 88 -0.98 14.32 -0.64
N ASN A 89 0.14 13.79 -0.16
CA ASN A 89 1.04 12.94 -0.94
C ASN A 89 0.86 11.44 -0.72
N THR A 90 -0.02 11.03 0.18
CA THR A 90 -0.44 9.65 0.31
C THR A 90 -1.67 9.40 -0.56
N ARG A 91 -1.58 8.44 -1.47
CA ARG A 91 -2.68 8.12 -2.37
C ARG A 91 -3.80 7.43 -1.60
N PRO A 92 -5.04 7.90 -1.71
CA PRO A 92 -6.17 7.23 -1.08
C PRO A 92 -6.54 5.96 -1.84
N ALA A 93 -7.25 5.04 -1.17
CA ALA A 93 -7.94 3.96 -1.84
C ALA A 93 -8.97 4.51 -2.83
N VAL A 94 -9.16 3.82 -3.94
CA VAL A 94 -10.19 4.17 -4.93
C VAL A 94 -11.44 3.37 -4.65
N LYS A 95 -12.54 4.03 -4.33
CA LYS A 95 -13.81 3.38 -3.95
C LYS A 95 -14.40 2.48 -5.03
N THR A 96 -14.09 2.76 -6.29
CA THR A 96 -14.59 2.01 -7.47
C THR A 96 -13.56 1.00 -8.00
N SER A 97 -12.51 0.74 -7.24
CA SER A 97 -11.43 -0.16 -7.60
C SER A 97 -11.07 -1.03 -6.39
N ASP A 98 -10.41 -2.14 -6.65
CA ASP A 98 -9.79 -3.03 -5.66
C ASP A 98 -8.47 -2.48 -5.10
N ALA A 99 -8.04 -1.29 -5.53
CA ALA A 99 -6.77 -0.70 -5.13
C ALA A 99 -6.85 -0.07 -3.73
N LEU A 100 -5.92 -0.47 -2.88
CA LEU A 100 -5.72 0.10 -1.54
C LEU A 100 -5.02 1.46 -1.64
N GLY A 101 -5.19 2.28 -0.62
CA GLY A 101 -4.42 3.51 -0.42
C GLY A 101 -3.05 3.25 0.21
N GLY A 102 -2.41 4.32 0.62
CA GLY A 102 -1.16 4.29 1.39
C GLY A 102 0.09 4.55 0.58
N ARG A 103 0.05 4.38 -0.73
CA ARG A 103 1.20 4.67 -1.58
C ARG A 103 1.63 6.13 -1.44
N TRP A 104 2.90 6.34 -1.12
CA TRP A 104 3.55 7.64 -1.19
C TRP A 104 3.77 8.07 -2.66
N THR A 105 3.66 9.36 -2.92
CA THR A 105 3.66 9.89 -4.31
C THR A 105 4.99 9.71 -5.05
N GLU A 106 6.09 9.67 -4.33
CA GLU A 106 7.41 9.45 -4.89
C GLU A 106 7.80 7.96 -4.85
N ASN A 107 8.96 7.60 -5.40
CA ASN A 107 9.35 6.21 -5.49
C ASN A 107 9.59 5.53 -4.13
N LEU A 108 9.38 4.22 -4.11
CA LEU A 108 9.50 3.39 -2.92
C LEU A 108 10.93 3.34 -2.39
N GLY A 109 11.91 3.35 -3.29
CA GLY A 109 13.29 3.14 -2.93
C GLY A 109 13.91 4.31 -2.18
N THR A 110 14.04 5.44 -2.82
CA THR A 110 14.84 6.55 -2.32
C THR A 110 14.00 7.59 -1.61
N TYR A 111 12.93 8.03 -2.24
CA TYR A 111 12.24 9.26 -1.83
C TYR A 111 11.21 9.08 -0.72
N VAL A 112 10.62 7.91 -0.56
CA VAL A 112 9.82 7.65 0.65
C VAL A 112 10.69 7.74 1.90
N TRP A 113 11.95 7.29 1.81
CA TRP A 113 12.89 7.44 2.92
C TRP A 113 13.38 8.87 3.09
N ALA A 114 13.59 9.61 2.00
CA ALA A 114 13.91 11.03 2.03
C ALA A 114 12.81 11.88 2.69
N PHE A 115 11.54 11.41 2.66
CA PHE A 115 10.45 11.99 3.43
C PHE A 115 10.42 11.50 4.89
N LEU A 116 10.48 10.19 5.11
CA LEU A 116 10.32 9.62 6.46
C LEU A 116 11.46 10.01 7.40
N ARG A 117 12.70 10.01 6.93
CA ARG A 117 13.86 10.26 7.77
C ARG A 117 13.86 11.64 8.44
N PRO A 118 13.76 12.77 7.73
CA PRO A 118 13.69 14.07 8.37
C PRO A 118 12.46 14.20 9.26
N SER A 119 11.33 13.60 8.84
CA SER A 119 10.09 13.62 9.62
C SER A 119 10.25 12.92 10.96
N LEU A 120 10.77 11.68 10.96
CA LEU A 120 10.99 10.90 12.19
C LEU A 120 12.04 11.55 13.10
N ARG A 121 13.13 12.09 12.53
CA ARG A 121 14.17 12.78 13.34
C ARG A 121 13.64 14.02 14.02
N THR A 122 12.85 14.79 13.31
CA THR A 122 12.29 16.02 13.86
C THR A 122 11.24 15.72 14.93
N ASP A 123 10.40 14.71 14.71
CA ASP A 123 9.47 14.23 15.74
C ASP A 123 10.23 13.80 17.00
N PHE A 124 11.27 13.01 16.86
CA PHE A 124 12.12 12.60 17.97
C PHE A 124 12.69 13.80 18.76
N LEU A 125 13.21 14.82 18.06
CA LEU A 125 13.75 16.02 18.70
C LEU A 125 12.66 16.84 19.42
N LEU A 126 11.52 17.03 18.78
CA LEU A 126 10.41 17.76 19.37
C LEU A 126 9.78 17.04 20.56
N LYS A 127 9.76 15.72 20.54
CA LYS A 127 9.35 14.91 21.70
C LYS A 127 10.26 15.15 22.91
N GLN A 128 11.55 15.39 22.69
CA GLN A 128 12.47 15.79 23.76
C GLN A 128 12.19 17.23 24.25
N TYR A 129 11.66 18.09 23.41
CA TYR A 129 11.32 19.47 23.75
C TYR A 129 10.10 19.57 24.68
N ASP A 130 8.99 18.90 24.36
CA ASP A 130 7.72 19.05 25.10
C ASP A 130 7.02 17.73 25.45
N GLY A 131 7.64 16.58 25.20
CA GLY A 131 7.09 15.26 25.52
C GLY A 131 5.94 14.78 24.59
N ARG A 132 5.52 15.60 23.63
CA ARG A 132 4.38 15.28 22.76
C ARG A 132 4.81 14.39 21.57
N GLU A 133 3.97 13.43 21.27
CA GLU A 133 4.06 12.67 20.01
C GLU A 133 3.28 13.41 18.92
N ARG A 134 3.93 13.70 17.80
CA ARG A 134 3.39 14.53 16.72
C ARG A 134 3.10 13.76 15.44
N PHE A 135 3.69 12.64 15.32
CA PHE A 135 3.67 11.87 14.09
C PHE A 135 2.38 11.05 13.96
N LEU A 136 1.25 11.75 13.86
CA LEU A 136 -0.08 11.21 14.09
C LEU A 136 -1.01 11.50 12.92
N SER A 137 -0.80 10.79 11.84
CA SER A 137 -1.69 10.91 10.69
C SER A 137 -2.19 9.52 10.33
N PRO A 138 -3.50 9.33 10.16
CA PRO A 138 -4.05 8.09 9.63
C PRO A 138 -3.40 7.68 8.30
N GLN A 139 -3.07 8.68 7.46
CA GLN A 139 -2.38 8.44 6.19
C GLN A 139 -0.98 7.87 6.39
N LEU A 140 -0.31 8.18 7.50
CA LEU A 140 0.99 7.59 7.80
C LEU A 140 0.88 6.11 8.17
N ALA A 141 -0.20 5.73 8.83
CA ALA A 141 -0.51 4.31 9.04
C ALA A 141 -0.75 3.59 7.71
N ASP A 142 -1.45 4.22 6.77
CA ASP A 142 -1.64 3.68 5.42
C ASP A 142 -0.30 3.56 4.67
N VAL A 143 0.61 4.53 4.81
CA VAL A 143 1.97 4.44 4.24
C VAL A 143 2.73 3.26 4.84
N ALA A 144 2.66 3.08 6.16
CA ALA A 144 3.31 1.95 6.82
C ALA A 144 2.74 0.61 6.34
N ASP A 145 1.42 0.50 6.19
CA ASP A 145 0.77 -0.71 5.67
C ASP A 145 1.17 -0.98 4.20
N TRP A 146 1.23 0.06 3.37
CA TRP A 146 1.75 -0.08 2.01
C TRP A 146 3.19 -0.61 1.99
N LEU A 147 4.10 -0.04 2.80
CA LEU A 147 5.48 -0.49 2.90
C LEU A 147 5.57 -1.95 3.32
N VAL A 148 4.76 -2.39 4.27
CA VAL A 148 4.73 -3.79 4.72
C VAL A 148 4.24 -4.72 3.61
N ASN A 149 3.15 -4.35 2.94
CA ASN A 149 2.57 -5.17 1.88
C ASN A 149 3.37 -5.16 0.58
N ALA A 150 4.23 -4.17 0.35
CA ALA A 150 5.14 -4.12 -0.79
C ALA A 150 6.39 -5.01 -0.64
N LEU A 151 6.61 -5.66 0.49
CA LEU A 151 7.73 -6.58 0.71
C LEU A 151 7.67 -7.78 -0.23
N SER A 152 8.81 -8.26 -0.69
CA SER A 152 8.94 -9.48 -1.49
C SER A 152 8.57 -10.75 -0.71
N ALA A 153 8.45 -11.88 -1.40
CA ALA A 153 8.60 -13.18 -0.76
C ALA A 153 10.01 -13.30 -0.14
N PRO A 154 10.20 -14.11 0.90
CA PRO A 154 11.52 -14.30 1.51
C PRO A 154 12.49 -14.97 0.54
N PHE A 155 13.75 -14.56 0.56
CA PHE A 155 14.79 -15.21 -0.22
C PHE A 155 16.14 -15.22 0.51
N ASP A 156 16.95 -16.24 0.20
CA ASP A 156 18.31 -16.36 0.67
C ASP A 156 19.25 -15.58 -0.26
N GLY A 157 19.73 -14.46 0.20
CA GLY A 157 20.60 -13.63 -0.62
C GLY A 157 21.06 -12.39 0.11
N GLU A 158 22.17 -11.84 -0.33
CA GLU A 158 22.61 -10.50 0.08
C GLU A 158 21.97 -9.48 -0.86
N SER A 159 21.71 -8.30 -0.34
CA SER A 159 21.33 -7.19 -1.20
C SER A 159 22.46 -6.92 -2.21
N PRO A 160 22.16 -6.79 -3.51
CA PRO A 160 23.19 -6.66 -4.55
C PRO A 160 24.13 -5.48 -4.36
N ALA A 161 23.63 -4.42 -3.81
CA ALA A 161 24.37 -3.17 -3.64
C ALA A 161 25.20 -3.10 -2.36
N GLY A 162 25.36 -4.22 -1.63
CA GLY A 162 25.99 -4.21 -0.30
C GLY A 162 25.17 -3.41 0.71
N TYR A 163 23.97 -2.99 0.36
CA TYR A 163 23.07 -2.26 1.23
C TYR A 163 22.40 -3.25 2.17
N GLN A 164 22.59 -3.02 3.45
CA GLN A 164 22.19 -3.90 4.55
C GLN A 164 20.70 -3.79 4.92
N ASN A 165 19.85 -3.47 3.96
CA ASN A 165 18.44 -3.16 4.18
C ASN A 165 17.54 -4.36 3.97
N LEU A 166 18.07 -5.56 4.18
CA LEU A 166 17.27 -6.76 4.18
C LEU A 166 16.46 -6.81 5.47
N LEU A 167 15.16 -6.70 5.33
CA LEU A 167 14.23 -6.95 6.43
C LEU A 167 14.25 -8.45 6.70
N ALA A 168 14.97 -8.87 7.73
CA ALA A 168 15.03 -10.27 8.10
C ALA A 168 13.70 -10.67 8.71
N VAL A 169 13.00 -11.53 8.05
CA VAL A 169 11.96 -12.31 8.69
C VAL A 169 12.66 -13.47 9.40
N ASP A 170 12.44 -13.61 10.71
CA ASP A 170 13.03 -14.71 11.49
C ASP A 170 12.24 -16.01 11.25
N TYR A 171 12.18 -16.45 10.01
CA TYR A 171 11.61 -17.75 9.66
C TYR A 171 12.43 -18.91 10.20
N GLY A 172 13.65 -18.67 10.68
CA GLY A 172 14.45 -19.70 11.32
C GLY A 172 13.78 -20.33 12.54
N ARG A 173 12.94 -19.55 13.27
CA ARG A 173 12.08 -20.10 14.33
C ARG A 173 10.81 -20.75 13.80
N GLU A 174 10.16 -20.13 12.84
CA GLU A 174 8.91 -20.64 12.26
C GLU A 174 9.16 -21.86 11.39
N TRP A 175 10.30 -21.93 10.70
CA TRP A 175 10.70 -23.10 9.89
C TRP A 175 11.62 -24.08 10.62
N GLY A 176 11.99 -23.80 11.87
CA GLY A 176 12.64 -24.75 12.77
C GLY A 176 14.09 -25.11 12.45
N VAL A 177 14.84 -24.35 11.66
CA VAL A 177 16.11 -24.81 11.09
C VAL A 177 17.30 -23.90 11.24
N LEU A 178 17.18 -22.59 11.56
CA LEU A 178 18.33 -21.71 11.39
C LEU A 178 18.71 -20.89 12.63
N ALA A 179 20.02 -20.67 12.79
CA ALA A 179 20.56 -19.77 13.80
C ALA A 179 20.11 -18.31 13.57
N PRO A 180 19.98 -17.49 14.61
CA PRO A 180 19.65 -16.08 14.49
C PRO A 180 20.57 -15.37 13.48
N GLY A 181 19.98 -14.60 12.57
CA GLY A 181 20.72 -13.85 11.55
C GLY A 181 21.10 -14.60 10.27
N LYS A 182 20.72 -15.86 10.11
CA LYS A 182 20.99 -16.67 8.89
C LYS A 182 19.72 -17.14 8.16
N GLY A 183 18.63 -16.45 8.29
CA GLY A 183 17.39 -16.79 7.59
C GLY A 183 17.17 -15.99 6.31
N PRO A 184 16.19 -16.41 5.48
CA PRO A 184 15.77 -15.66 4.32
C PRO A 184 15.28 -14.27 4.72
N SER A 185 15.35 -13.34 3.78
CA SER A 185 15.03 -11.93 3.97
C SER A 185 13.99 -11.48 2.98
N ARG A 186 13.23 -10.44 3.34
CA ARG A 186 12.35 -9.74 2.42
C ARG A 186 12.94 -8.39 2.04
N VAL A 187 12.70 -7.94 0.83
CA VAL A 187 13.09 -6.62 0.34
C VAL A 187 11.88 -5.89 -0.21
N HIS A 188 12.01 -4.58 -0.35
CA HIS A 188 11.13 -3.81 -1.22
C HIS A 188 11.72 -3.84 -2.63
N PRO A 189 11.06 -4.45 -3.61
CA PRO A 189 11.47 -4.32 -5.00
C PRO A 189 11.53 -2.83 -5.39
N PRO A 190 12.48 -2.43 -6.23
CA PRO A 190 12.71 -1.01 -6.54
C PRO A 190 11.65 -0.42 -7.49
N GLN A 191 10.41 -0.47 -7.11
CA GLN A 191 9.29 0.00 -7.91
C GLN A 191 9.41 1.48 -8.23
N GLY A 192 9.89 1.81 -9.44
CA GLY A 192 10.15 3.15 -9.90
C GLY A 192 11.37 3.81 -9.24
N ALA A 193 12.27 3.03 -8.70
CA ALA A 193 13.50 3.50 -8.09
C ALA A 193 14.71 2.98 -8.86
N HIS A 194 15.84 3.66 -8.68
CA HIS A 194 17.12 3.28 -9.29
C HIS A 194 17.74 2.03 -8.69
N SER A 195 17.35 1.67 -7.46
CA SER A 195 17.95 0.58 -6.72
C SER A 195 16.98 -0.01 -5.72
N GLU A 196 17.35 -1.18 -5.21
CA GLU A 196 16.70 -1.77 -4.08
C GLU A 196 16.69 -0.84 -2.87
N GLN A 197 15.73 -1.02 -2.06
CA GLN A 197 15.20 -0.16 -1.06
C GLN A 197 16.10 0.08 0.16
N ARG A 198 16.06 1.29 0.67
CA ARG A 198 16.94 1.79 1.73
C ARG A 198 16.21 2.22 3.02
N ILE A 199 14.99 1.75 3.29
CA ILE A 199 14.40 2.03 4.61
C ILE A 199 15.11 1.18 5.65
N PRO A 200 15.90 1.77 6.56
CA PRO A 200 16.58 0.99 7.57
C PRO A 200 15.54 0.29 8.46
N PRO A 201 15.73 -1.00 8.81
CA PRO A 201 14.78 -1.73 9.64
C PRO A 201 14.43 -1.02 10.95
N ARG A 202 15.40 -0.43 11.61
CA ARG A 202 15.18 0.30 12.87
C ARG A 202 14.31 1.55 12.69
N SER A 203 14.36 2.17 11.52
CA SER A 203 13.50 3.31 11.19
C SER A 203 12.06 2.87 10.98
N LEU A 204 11.85 1.71 10.35
CA LEU A 204 10.52 1.12 10.23
C LEU A 204 9.99 0.69 11.61
N TRP A 205 10.85 0.17 12.48
CA TRP A 205 10.51 -0.10 13.88
C TRP A 205 10.09 1.18 14.61
N TYR A 206 10.87 2.28 14.46
CA TYR A 206 10.54 3.55 15.12
C TYR A 206 9.24 4.15 14.58
N LEU A 207 8.99 4.05 13.28
CA LEU A 207 7.71 4.38 12.69
C LEU A 207 6.57 3.58 13.35
N GLY A 208 6.76 2.29 13.55
CA GLY A 208 5.82 1.44 14.31
C GLY A 208 5.60 1.95 15.74
N GLN A 209 6.67 2.35 16.45
CA GLN A 209 6.53 2.92 17.79
C GLN A 209 5.69 4.22 17.78
N CYS A 210 5.90 5.09 16.81
CA CYS A 210 5.11 6.32 16.65
C CYS A 210 3.63 6.04 16.38
N LEU A 211 3.34 4.99 15.61
CA LEU A 211 1.97 4.60 15.25
C LEU A 211 1.24 3.79 16.34
N ARG A 212 1.97 3.22 17.29
CA ARG A 212 1.44 2.21 18.24
C ARG A 212 0.19 2.64 18.97
N ARG A 213 0.10 3.93 19.30
CA ARG A 213 -1.03 4.50 20.02
C ARG A 213 -2.27 4.67 19.15
N TYR A 214 -2.10 5.00 17.88
CA TYR A 214 -3.15 5.47 16.98
C TYR A 214 -3.58 4.44 15.95
N ALA A 215 -2.67 3.63 15.50
CA ALA A 215 -2.90 2.57 14.53
C ALA A 215 -2.15 1.30 14.97
N PRO A 216 -2.54 0.70 16.09
CA PRO A 216 -1.77 -0.38 16.71
C PRO A 216 -1.55 -1.58 15.80
N LEU A 217 -2.49 -1.92 14.89
CA LEU A 217 -2.29 -3.00 13.93
C LEU A 217 -1.20 -2.65 12.90
N ALA A 218 -1.25 -1.46 12.30
CA ALA A 218 -0.22 -1.00 11.38
C ALA A 218 1.16 -0.90 12.06
N ALA A 219 1.18 -0.47 13.32
CA ALA A 219 2.38 -0.45 14.15
C ALA A 219 2.98 -1.85 14.35
N GLU A 220 2.15 -2.83 14.73
CA GLU A 220 2.58 -4.22 14.89
C GLU A 220 3.13 -4.81 13.59
N HIS A 221 2.48 -4.54 12.45
CA HIS A 221 2.94 -4.98 11.15
C HIS A 221 4.26 -4.30 10.74
N ALA A 222 4.40 -2.99 10.98
CA ALA A 222 5.66 -2.27 10.72
C ALA A 222 6.80 -2.81 11.59
N MET A 223 6.55 -3.08 12.87
CA MET A 223 7.53 -3.68 13.77
C MET A 223 7.87 -5.12 13.37
N TRP A 224 6.90 -5.89 12.88
CA TRP A 224 7.17 -7.23 12.34
C TRP A 224 8.10 -7.14 11.12
N ALA A 225 7.86 -6.22 10.22
CA ALA A 225 8.67 -6.00 9.02
C ALA A 225 10.07 -5.44 9.35
N ALA A 226 10.25 -4.82 10.50
CA ALA A 226 11.47 -4.15 10.94
C ALA A 226 12.52 -5.09 11.56
N ARG A 227 12.60 -6.34 11.13
CA ARG A 227 13.54 -7.31 11.70
C ARG A 227 14.85 -7.32 10.90
N PRO A 228 15.96 -6.81 11.45
CA PRO A 228 17.24 -6.85 10.74
C PRO A 228 17.78 -8.28 10.64
N LYS A 229 18.34 -8.63 9.48
CA LYS A 229 18.97 -9.92 9.24
C LYS A 229 20.19 -10.13 10.12
N ASN A 230 20.89 -9.06 10.43
CA ASN A 230 22.13 -9.10 11.19
C ASN A 230 22.17 -7.98 12.24
N GLN A 231 21.86 -8.33 13.48
CA GLN A 231 21.85 -7.36 14.58
C GLN A 231 23.22 -6.71 14.82
N ASP A 232 24.31 -7.45 14.59
CA ASP A 232 25.67 -6.97 14.84
C ASP A 232 26.13 -5.94 13.81
N MET A 233 25.63 -6.00 12.58
CA MET A 233 26.00 -5.05 11.54
C MET A 233 25.31 -3.69 11.71
N GLU A 234 24.16 -3.65 12.36
CA GLU A 234 23.45 -2.39 12.65
C GLU A 234 23.97 -1.72 13.93
N ALA A 235 24.48 -2.47 14.88
CA ALA A 235 25.11 -1.97 16.09
C ALA A 235 26.50 -1.34 15.86
N GLY A 236 27.06 -1.49 14.66
CA GLY A 236 28.37 -0.96 14.32
C GLY A 236 28.44 0.57 14.35
N ALA A 237 29.66 1.11 14.29
CA ALA A 237 30.07 2.51 14.44
C ALA A 237 29.38 3.54 13.49
N ASN A 238 28.38 3.14 12.74
CA ASN A 238 27.62 3.92 11.77
C ASN A 238 26.15 4.14 12.15
N SER A 239 25.74 3.89 13.41
CA SER A 239 24.43 4.29 13.90
C SER A 239 24.24 5.80 13.68
N LYS A 240 23.33 6.18 12.78
CA LYS A 240 23.14 7.57 12.36
C LYS A 240 21.84 8.16 12.88
N GLU A 241 20.98 7.34 13.43
CA GLU A 241 19.66 7.75 13.85
C GLU A 241 19.50 7.64 15.38
N PRO A 242 18.83 8.61 16.02
CA PRO A 242 18.73 8.63 17.48
C PRO A 242 17.99 7.42 18.06
N TRP A 243 17.05 6.87 17.33
CA TRP A 243 16.31 5.66 17.75
C TRP A 243 17.08 4.35 17.62
N ASP A 244 18.22 4.34 16.95
CA ASP A 244 19.07 3.15 16.86
C ASP A 244 19.52 2.65 18.24
N LEU A 245 19.67 3.57 19.19
CA LEU A 245 19.97 3.25 20.58
C LEU A 245 18.77 2.74 21.38
N MET A 246 17.55 2.99 20.90
CA MET A 246 16.31 2.59 21.57
C MET A 246 15.81 1.23 21.10
N TYR A 247 16.33 0.73 19.99
CA TYR A 247 15.93 -0.57 19.46
C TYR A 247 16.32 -1.70 20.42
N GLN A 248 15.34 -2.41 20.94
CA GLN A 248 15.55 -3.48 21.92
C GLN A 248 15.59 -4.89 21.31
N GLY A 249 15.69 -4.98 20.00
CA GLY A 249 15.88 -6.27 19.31
C GLY A 249 14.64 -7.16 19.30
N PRO A 250 14.83 -8.48 19.44
CA PRO A 250 13.77 -9.46 19.19
C PRO A 250 12.56 -9.39 20.10
N GLU A 251 12.60 -8.67 21.19
CA GLU A 251 11.47 -8.57 22.14
C GLU A 251 10.33 -7.71 21.64
N ASN A 252 10.58 -6.85 20.64
CA ASN A 252 9.59 -5.97 20.00
C ASN A 252 9.29 -6.40 18.54
N ARG A 253 9.01 -7.66 18.32
CA ARG A 253 8.94 -8.24 16.96
C ARG A 253 7.69 -7.90 16.16
N GLY A 254 6.68 -7.34 16.77
CA GLY A 254 5.40 -7.12 16.12
C GLY A 254 4.67 -8.43 15.74
N THR A 255 3.56 -8.29 15.07
CA THR A 255 2.67 -9.38 14.67
C THR A 255 2.73 -9.61 13.17
N ASN A 256 2.82 -10.86 12.73
CA ASN A 256 2.81 -11.24 11.33
C ASN A 256 1.52 -10.76 10.65
N PRO A 257 1.59 -9.95 9.57
CA PRO A 257 0.42 -9.50 8.82
C PRO A 257 -0.23 -10.60 7.98
N HIS A 258 0.41 -11.76 7.82
CA HIS A 258 0.01 -12.80 6.88
C HIS A 258 -0.26 -12.17 5.49
N LEU A 259 0.82 -11.74 4.84
CA LEU A 259 0.78 -11.00 3.59
C LEU A 259 -0.10 -11.71 2.55
N ARG A 260 -0.77 -10.95 1.72
CA ARG A 260 -1.59 -11.48 0.62
C ARG A 260 -1.42 -10.64 -0.63
N SER A 261 -2.00 -11.09 -1.72
CA SER A 261 -2.04 -10.30 -2.95
C SER A 261 -2.71 -8.97 -2.71
N ARG A 262 -2.10 -7.90 -3.22
CA ARG A 262 -2.53 -6.51 -3.02
C ARG A 262 -2.28 -5.69 -4.26
N LYS A 263 -3.14 -4.71 -4.46
CA LYS A 263 -2.98 -3.67 -5.45
C LYS A 263 -3.08 -2.32 -4.74
N PHE A 264 -2.17 -1.43 -5.08
CA PHE A 264 -2.11 -0.09 -4.52
C PHE A 264 -2.40 0.95 -5.58
N THR A 265 -3.21 1.94 -5.23
CA THR A 265 -3.57 3.02 -6.13
C THR A 265 -2.31 3.67 -6.73
N GLY A 266 -2.20 3.60 -8.04
CA GLY A 266 -1.21 4.33 -8.80
C GLY A 266 0.18 3.78 -8.79
N TYR A 267 0.44 2.54 -8.27
CA TYR A 267 1.85 2.19 -8.19
C TYR A 267 2.22 0.74 -8.29
N GLY A 268 1.49 -0.18 -7.78
CA GLY A 268 1.98 -1.55 -7.79
C GLY A 268 0.93 -2.57 -7.50
N ILE A 269 1.15 -3.72 -8.12
CA ILE A 269 0.34 -4.91 -7.92
C ILE A 269 1.28 -5.98 -7.40
N VAL A 270 0.92 -6.60 -6.29
CA VAL A 270 1.67 -7.72 -5.73
C VAL A 270 0.76 -8.92 -5.72
N LEU A 271 1.12 -9.94 -6.49
CA LEU A 271 0.49 -11.26 -6.44
C LEU A 271 1.31 -12.16 -5.53
N ARG A 272 0.63 -12.91 -4.66
CA ARG A 272 1.29 -13.79 -3.68
C ARG A 272 0.63 -15.14 -3.63
N SER A 273 1.43 -16.15 -3.37
CA SER A 273 0.95 -17.50 -3.15
C SER A 273 1.82 -18.20 -2.11
N ALA A 274 1.25 -19.21 -1.43
CA ALA A 274 1.91 -20.01 -0.40
C ALA A 274 2.56 -19.17 0.72
N VAL A 275 1.94 -18.04 1.09
CA VAL A 275 2.45 -17.08 2.08
C VAL A 275 2.71 -17.78 3.42
N ASP A 276 3.77 -17.33 4.12
CA ASP A 276 4.26 -17.90 5.38
C ASP A 276 4.78 -19.35 5.28
N THR A 277 5.10 -19.81 4.06
CA THR A 277 5.73 -21.11 3.82
C THR A 277 7.06 -20.95 3.08
N ARG A 278 7.83 -22.04 2.99
CA ARG A 278 9.08 -22.07 2.21
C ARG A 278 8.87 -21.92 0.71
N ASP A 279 7.66 -22.22 0.26
CA ASP A 279 7.27 -22.15 -1.15
C ASP A 279 6.62 -20.80 -1.49
N GLU A 280 6.70 -19.83 -0.58
CA GLU A 280 6.14 -18.51 -0.82
C GLU A 280 6.69 -17.90 -2.09
N LEU A 281 5.75 -17.38 -2.89
CA LEU A 281 6.00 -16.72 -4.15
C LEU A 281 5.42 -15.31 -4.11
N SER A 282 6.15 -14.34 -4.66
CA SER A 282 5.60 -13.02 -4.95
C SER A 282 6.00 -12.51 -6.33
N ILE A 283 5.05 -11.91 -7.01
CA ILE A 283 5.24 -11.22 -8.28
C ILE A 283 4.82 -9.78 -8.05
N HIS A 284 5.73 -8.85 -8.29
CA HIS A 284 5.45 -7.43 -8.23
C HIS A 284 5.40 -6.88 -9.65
N LEU A 285 4.25 -6.41 -10.07
CA LEU A 285 4.07 -5.76 -11.35
C LEU A 285 3.97 -4.26 -11.13
N GLN A 286 4.91 -3.53 -11.65
CA GLN A 286 4.89 -2.09 -11.56
C GLN A 286 3.81 -1.50 -12.47
N GLN A 287 2.92 -0.73 -11.86
CA GLN A 287 1.85 -0.05 -12.53
C GLN A 287 1.78 1.37 -11.99
N ILE A 288 1.88 2.33 -12.89
CA ILE A 288 1.76 3.73 -12.55
C ILE A 288 0.56 4.27 -13.28
N ASP A 289 -0.51 4.47 -12.54
CA ASP A 289 -1.62 5.26 -13.01
C ASP A 289 -1.35 6.73 -12.68
N GLU A 290 -2.02 7.61 -13.38
CA GLU A 290 -1.91 9.03 -13.10
C GLU A 290 -2.19 9.37 -11.66
N GLY A 291 -1.36 10.22 -11.15
CA GLY A 291 -1.63 10.97 -9.98
C GLY A 291 -0.98 12.32 -10.10
N PRO A 292 -1.67 13.40 -9.69
CA PRO A 292 -1.17 14.75 -9.85
C PRO A 292 0.20 14.96 -9.19
N ASN A 293 0.64 14.08 -8.35
CA ASN A 293 1.86 14.21 -7.55
C ASN A 293 2.84 13.06 -7.75
N TYR A 294 2.66 12.22 -8.77
CA TYR A 294 3.65 11.19 -9.04
C TYR A 294 4.96 11.83 -9.53
N ARG A 295 6.06 11.56 -8.82
CA ARG A 295 7.35 12.15 -9.12
C ARG A 295 8.48 11.22 -8.78
N TRP A 296 9.64 11.47 -9.43
CA TRP A 296 10.89 10.81 -9.11
C TRP A 296 10.78 9.28 -9.07
N GLY A 297 9.87 8.76 -9.80
CA GLY A 297 9.88 7.39 -10.19
C GLY A 297 10.16 7.39 -11.67
N ARG A 298 11.16 6.71 -12.10
CA ARG A 298 11.53 6.58 -13.50
C ARG A 298 10.51 5.78 -14.30
N ALA A 299 9.26 6.08 -14.11
CA ALA A 299 8.19 5.40 -14.82
C ALA A 299 8.23 5.73 -16.31
N GLY A 300 8.62 6.96 -16.65
CA GLY A 300 8.89 7.34 -18.03
C GLY A 300 10.11 6.65 -18.65
N GLU A 301 10.95 6.10 -17.79
CA GLU A 301 12.20 5.43 -18.12
C GLU A 301 12.06 3.90 -18.11
N GLY A 302 10.86 3.37 -18.32
CA GLY A 302 10.62 1.94 -18.40
C GLY A 302 10.08 1.28 -17.11
N GLY A 303 9.68 2.09 -16.15
CA GLY A 303 9.19 1.57 -14.89
C GLY A 303 7.84 0.85 -14.98
N CYS A 304 6.94 1.29 -15.87
CA CYS A 304 5.67 0.60 -16.06
C CYS A 304 5.87 -0.75 -16.76
N GLY A 305 5.17 -1.75 -16.23
CA GLY A 305 5.27 -3.12 -16.75
C GLY A 305 6.52 -3.89 -16.33
N VAL A 306 7.42 -3.27 -15.56
CA VAL A 306 8.55 -3.96 -14.93
C VAL A 306 8.02 -4.97 -13.92
N LEU A 307 8.64 -6.13 -13.90
CA LEU A 307 8.23 -7.26 -13.09
C LEU A 307 9.37 -7.71 -12.18
N TYR A 308 9.02 -7.97 -10.92
CA TYR A 308 9.93 -8.57 -9.94
C TYR A 308 9.37 -9.88 -9.47
N PHE A 309 10.21 -10.91 -9.47
CA PHE A 309 9.81 -12.28 -9.18
C PHE A 309 10.70 -12.92 -8.11
N TYR A 310 10.06 -13.35 -7.02
CA TYR A 310 10.70 -14.05 -5.91
C TYR A 310 9.91 -15.31 -5.60
N ALA A 311 10.59 -16.45 -5.44
CA ALA A 311 9.92 -17.73 -5.16
C ALA A 311 10.86 -18.71 -4.48
N ALA A 312 10.33 -19.57 -3.61
CA ALA A 312 11.03 -20.70 -3.00
C ALA A 312 12.42 -20.34 -2.46
N GLY A 313 12.52 -19.20 -1.77
CA GLY A 313 13.77 -18.74 -1.17
C GLY A 313 14.77 -18.10 -2.11
N LYS A 314 14.40 -17.75 -3.34
CA LYS A 314 15.28 -17.12 -4.34
C LYS A 314 14.66 -15.88 -4.97
N ALA A 315 15.55 -14.97 -5.42
CA ALA A 315 15.19 -13.87 -6.31
C ALA A 315 15.44 -14.29 -7.75
N TYR A 316 14.43 -14.17 -8.59
CA TYR A 316 14.47 -14.55 -10.01
C TYR A 316 14.40 -13.38 -10.96
N SER A 317 14.46 -12.16 -10.44
CA SER A 317 14.55 -10.95 -11.23
C SER A 317 15.32 -9.88 -10.48
N TYR A 318 15.91 -8.98 -11.22
CA TYR A 318 16.67 -7.87 -10.70
C TYR A 318 16.56 -6.67 -11.64
N THR A 319 16.59 -5.48 -11.10
CA THR A 319 16.76 -4.23 -11.84
C THR A 319 18.17 -3.73 -11.61
N GLY A 320 18.80 -3.24 -12.65
CA GLY A 320 20.21 -2.88 -12.67
C GLY A 320 20.68 -1.96 -11.56
N PRO A 321 21.98 -1.81 -11.42
CA PRO A 321 22.59 -1.03 -10.34
C PRO A 321 22.23 0.45 -10.45
N GLU A 322 22.12 1.11 -9.30
CA GLU A 322 21.83 2.54 -9.17
C GLU A 322 22.79 3.42 -9.98
N ASP A 323 24.03 2.94 -10.20
CA ASP A 323 25.09 3.65 -10.89
C ASP A 323 24.98 3.65 -12.43
N VAL A 324 24.01 2.96 -13.00
CA VAL A 324 23.78 2.96 -14.45
C VAL A 324 23.24 4.29 -14.94
N GLY A 325 23.08 5.21 -14.05
CA GLY A 325 23.07 6.63 -14.31
C GLY A 325 21.71 7.25 -14.60
N ASP A 326 21.69 8.54 -14.51
CA ASP A 326 20.63 9.45 -14.95
C ASP A 326 20.39 9.42 -16.47
N ARG A 327 20.47 8.25 -17.10
CA ARG A 327 20.26 8.13 -18.53
C ARG A 327 18.88 7.58 -18.79
N ASP A 328 18.01 8.44 -19.21
CA ASP A 328 16.60 8.17 -19.49
C ASP A 328 16.36 6.96 -20.41
N ASP A 329 17.35 6.60 -21.22
CA ASP A 329 17.24 5.58 -22.27
C ASP A 329 17.74 4.19 -21.84
N GLN A 330 18.39 4.05 -20.69
CA GLN A 330 19.13 2.84 -20.33
C GLN A 330 18.44 1.98 -19.28
N ASP A 331 17.47 2.49 -18.58
CA ASP A 331 16.79 1.73 -17.51
C ASP A 331 15.96 0.57 -18.06
N THR A 332 15.46 0.69 -19.29
CA THR A 332 14.77 -0.39 -19.97
C THR A 332 15.69 -1.55 -20.32
N ASP A 333 16.97 -1.28 -20.57
CA ASP A 333 17.94 -2.31 -20.95
C ASP A 333 18.30 -3.24 -19.77
N PHE A 334 18.01 -2.84 -18.53
CA PHE A 334 18.34 -3.58 -17.32
C PHE A 334 17.12 -3.98 -16.47
N CYS A 335 15.93 -3.83 -17.02
CA CYS A 335 14.69 -4.19 -16.32
C CYS A 335 14.10 -5.48 -16.91
N THR A 336 13.45 -6.26 -16.05
CA THR A 336 12.61 -7.37 -16.49
C THR A 336 11.30 -6.79 -17.02
N THR A 337 11.26 -6.52 -18.34
CA THR A 337 10.16 -5.82 -19.00
C THR A 337 9.93 -6.33 -20.42
N PHE A 338 8.94 -5.77 -21.07
CA PHE A 338 8.63 -6.00 -22.46
C PHE A 338 8.58 -4.66 -23.17
N GLY A 339 9.09 -4.59 -24.38
CA GLY A 339 9.00 -3.40 -25.21
C GLY A 339 8.92 -3.74 -26.68
N VAL A 340 8.46 -2.76 -27.43
CA VAL A 340 8.33 -2.83 -28.90
C VAL A 340 9.40 -1.99 -29.55
N TYR A 341 9.82 -2.39 -30.77
CA TYR A 341 10.73 -1.58 -31.56
C TYR A 341 9.94 -0.64 -32.46
N LYS A 342 10.25 0.65 -32.36
CA LYS A 342 9.72 1.71 -33.22
C LYS A 342 10.87 2.51 -33.78
N ASN A 343 11.02 2.53 -35.10
CA ASN A 343 12.13 3.21 -35.79
C ASN A 343 13.53 2.76 -35.30
N GLY A 344 13.66 1.52 -34.88
CA GLY A 344 14.92 0.97 -34.34
C GLY A 344 15.17 1.24 -32.86
N GLU A 345 14.30 2.00 -32.18
CA GLU A 345 14.37 2.26 -30.75
C GLU A 345 13.46 1.32 -29.97
N PHE A 346 13.95 0.84 -28.83
CA PHE A 346 13.17 0.04 -27.89
C PHE A 346 12.24 0.97 -27.08
N ARG A 347 10.96 0.58 -27.00
CA ARG A 347 9.94 1.31 -26.26
C ARG A 347 9.17 0.36 -25.37
N SER A 348 9.32 0.49 -24.06
CA SER A 348 8.50 -0.23 -23.09
C SER A 348 7.09 0.34 -23.03
N ILE A 349 6.22 -0.29 -22.25
CA ILE A 349 4.90 0.27 -21.92
C ILE A 349 5.10 1.65 -21.28
N GLY A 350 4.39 2.63 -21.76
CA GLY A 350 4.53 4.01 -21.30
C GLY A 350 4.00 4.22 -19.89
N MET A 351 4.17 5.44 -19.38
CA MET A 351 3.47 5.91 -18.18
C MET A 351 1.97 5.98 -18.41
N ASN A 352 1.24 6.27 -17.34
CA ASN A 352 -0.21 6.43 -17.37
C ASN A 352 -0.92 5.16 -17.82
N VAL A 353 -0.62 4.07 -17.16
CA VAL A 353 -1.34 2.82 -17.34
C VAL A 353 -2.45 2.69 -16.33
N LEU A 354 -3.57 2.15 -16.79
CA LEU A 354 -4.67 1.74 -15.93
C LEU A 354 -4.52 0.26 -15.61
N SER A 355 -4.71 -0.10 -14.37
CA SER A 355 -4.90 -1.51 -14.02
C SER A 355 -6.37 -1.85 -14.09
N ARG A 356 -6.66 -3.00 -14.70
CA ARG A 356 -7.96 -3.64 -14.59
C ARG A 356 -8.11 -4.28 -13.19
N PRO A 357 -9.27 -4.76 -12.82
CA PRO A 357 -9.45 -5.50 -11.58
C PRO A 357 -8.39 -6.60 -11.42
N THR A 358 -7.94 -6.80 -10.18
CA THR A 358 -7.05 -7.89 -9.83
C THR A 358 -7.88 -9.00 -9.20
N TYR A 359 -7.77 -10.20 -9.74
CA TYR A 359 -8.54 -11.35 -9.32
C TYR A 359 -7.69 -12.29 -8.51
N ASP A 360 -8.22 -12.76 -7.38
CA ASP A 360 -7.67 -13.84 -6.56
C ASP A 360 -8.81 -14.83 -6.31
N LEU A 361 -8.87 -15.88 -7.11
CA LEU A 361 -10.05 -16.74 -7.22
C LEU A 361 -9.71 -18.23 -6.93
N GLY A 362 -8.94 -18.44 -5.91
CA GLY A 362 -8.57 -19.78 -5.45
C GLY A 362 -7.48 -20.44 -6.32
N PRO A 363 -7.79 -21.08 -7.45
CA PRO A 363 -6.79 -21.81 -8.24
C PRO A 363 -5.80 -20.89 -8.95
N GLY A 364 -6.12 -19.61 -9.11
CA GLY A 364 -5.26 -18.65 -9.78
C GLY A 364 -5.61 -17.20 -9.51
N GLN A 365 -4.63 -16.37 -9.84
CA GLN A 365 -4.74 -14.92 -9.73
C GLN A 365 -4.46 -14.30 -11.09
N PHE A 366 -5.14 -13.21 -11.38
CA PHE A 366 -4.97 -12.50 -12.65
C PHE A 366 -4.95 -11.00 -12.47
N THR A 367 -4.06 -10.35 -13.17
CA THR A 367 -4.02 -8.89 -13.27
C THR A 367 -3.60 -8.45 -14.67
N GLU A 368 -4.09 -7.30 -15.11
CA GLU A 368 -3.75 -6.71 -16.39
C GLU A 368 -3.56 -5.20 -16.26
N ILE A 369 -2.50 -4.68 -16.85
CA ILE A 369 -2.29 -3.25 -17.03
C ILE A 369 -2.44 -2.88 -18.50
N VAL A 370 -3.07 -1.75 -18.76
CA VAL A 370 -3.32 -1.23 -20.11
C VAL A 370 -2.87 0.22 -20.20
N PRO A 371 -2.24 0.66 -21.29
CA PRO A 371 -1.91 2.06 -21.50
C PRO A 371 -3.16 2.91 -21.49
N ARG A 372 -3.09 4.08 -20.89
CA ARG A 372 -4.18 5.05 -20.91
C ARG A 372 -4.24 5.71 -22.27
N THR A 373 -5.40 5.77 -22.86
CA THR A 373 -5.63 6.50 -24.12
C THR A 373 -5.64 8.00 -23.85
N GLY A 374 -4.85 8.76 -24.58
CA GLY A 374 -4.82 10.21 -24.43
C GLY A 374 -3.53 10.84 -25.00
N PRO A 375 -3.39 12.14 -24.94
CA PRO A 375 -2.26 12.86 -25.54
C PRO A 375 -0.93 12.71 -24.77
N SER A 376 -0.79 11.71 -23.94
CA SER A 376 0.42 11.44 -23.18
C SER A 376 1.58 11.15 -24.16
N SER A 377 2.65 11.90 -24.05
CA SER A 377 3.89 11.69 -24.82
C SER A 377 4.58 10.36 -24.48
N TYR A 378 4.14 9.71 -23.43
CA TYR A 378 4.65 8.43 -22.92
C TYR A 378 3.81 7.22 -23.39
N ALA A 379 2.70 7.44 -24.07
CA ALA A 379 1.94 6.33 -24.65
C ALA A 379 2.72 5.68 -25.78
N THR A 380 2.84 4.37 -25.73
CA THR A 380 3.33 3.56 -26.84
C THR A 380 2.13 2.90 -27.50
N PRO A 381 1.55 3.49 -28.57
CA PRO A 381 0.29 3.01 -29.15
C PRO A 381 0.36 1.59 -29.68
N GLU A 382 1.56 1.14 -30.00
CA GLU A 382 1.84 -0.21 -30.50
C GLU A 382 1.71 -1.28 -29.39
N TYR A 383 1.74 -0.88 -28.12
CA TYR A 383 1.65 -1.76 -26.98
C TYR A 383 0.26 -1.65 -26.33
N LEU A 384 -0.46 -2.74 -26.24
CA LEU A 384 -1.87 -2.73 -25.78
C LEU A 384 -2.05 -3.12 -24.33
N SER A 385 -1.36 -4.14 -23.86
CA SER A 385 -1.48 -4.57 -22.45
C SER A 385 -0.39 -5.55 -22.03
N ARG A 386 -0.15 -5.61 -20.74
CA ARG A 386 0.57 -6.69 -20.05
C ARG A 386 -0.33 -7.34 -19.02
N SER A 387 -0.40 -8.65 -19.05
CA SER A 387 -1.11 -9.40 -18.01
C SER A 387 -0.24 -10.49 -17.39
N VAL A 388 -0.53 -10.77 -16.12
CA VAL A 388 0.06 -11.84 -15.34
C VAL A 388 -1.06 -12.73 -14.81
N LEU A 389 -1.02 -14.01 -15.15
CA LEU A 389 -1.88 -15.04 -14.60
C LEU A 389 -1.02 -15.97 -13.75
N LEU A 390 -1.11 -15.86 -12.44
CA LEU A 390 -0.43 -16.72 -11.48
C LEU A 390 -1.26 -17.97 -11.23
N ALA A 391 -0.71 -19.15 -11.50
CA ALA A 391 -1.37 -20.44 -11.34
C ALA A 391 -0.84 -21.16 -10.08
N GLY A 392 -1.58 -21.06 -9.00
CA GLY A 392 -1.16 -21.60 -7.71
C GLY A 392 0.15 -20.95 -7.24
N HIS A 393 1.12 -21.78 -6.83
CA HIS A 393 2.49 -21.35 -6.46
C HIS A 393 3.55 -21.93 -7.41
N ASP A 394 3.11 -22.41 -8.58
CA ASP A 394 3.97 -23.20 -9.47
C ASP A 394 4.60 -22.37 -10.58
N TYR A 395 3.80 -21.52 -11.24
CA TYR A 395 4.21 -20.74 -12.39
C TYR A 395 3.24 -19.57 -12.62
N PHE A 396 3.62 -18.69 -13.50
CA PHE A 396 2.70 -17.70 -14.05
C PHE A 396 2.83 -17.59 -15.57
N VAL A 397 1.74 -17.15 -16.18
CA VAL A 397 1.68 -16.84 -17.61
C VAL A 397 1.80 -15.35 -17.77
N LEU A 398 2.81 -14.91 -18.48
CA LEU A 398 3.02 -13.53 -18.87
C LEU A 398 2.54 -13.37 -20.32
N TYR A 399 1.63 -12.42 -20.52
CA TYR A 399 1.11 -12.13 -21.84
C TYR A 399 1.20 -10.64 -22.14
N ASP A 400 1.89 -10.32 -23.24
CA ASP A 400 2.04 -8.97 -23.74
C ASP A 400 1.35 -8.86 -25.10
N SER A 401 0.38 -7.94 -25.19
CA SER A 401 -0.42 -7.72 -26.39
C SER A 401 0.04 -6.49 -27.15
N VAL A 402 0.10 -6.60 -28.46
CA VAL A 402 0.50 -5.51 -29.37
C VAL A 402 -0.60 -5.19 -30.36
N ALA A 403 -0.57 -3.98 -30.94
CA ALA A 403 -1.62 -3.46 -31.80
C ALA A 403 -1.81 -4.25 -33.09
N HIS A 404 -0.77 -4.87 -33.60
CA HIS A 404 -0.83 -5.76 -34.76
C HIS A 404 0.34 -6.75 -34.78
N GLN A 405 0.11 -7.90 -35.42
CA GLN A 405 1.04 -9.05 -35.35
C GLN A 405 2.35 -8.87 -36.14
N ALA A 406 2.56 -7.75 -36.80
CA ALA A 406 3.83 -7.43 -37.47
C ALA A 406 4.80 -6.60 -36.61
N ILE A 407 4.39 -6.22 -35.40
CA ILE A 407 5.24 -5.44 -34.49
C ILE A 407 6.35 -6.33 -33.95
N THR A 408 7.58 -5.87 -34.08
CA THR A 408 8.74 -6.50 -33.45
C THR A 408 8.85 -6.07 -32.00
N HIS A 409 9.18 -7.01 -31.14
CA HIS A 409 9.28 -6.79 -29.71
C HIS A 409 10.48 -7.50 -29.09
N ARG A 410 10.77 -7.15 -27.85
CA ARG A 410 11.72 -7.85 -26.98
C ARG A 410 11.13 -8.02 -25.60
N LEU A 411 11.16 -9.23 -25.08
CA LEU A 411 11.01 -9.55 -23.66
C LEU A 411 12.41 -9.62 -23.05
N THR A 412 12.66 -8.82 -22.02
CA THR A 412 13.93 -8.82 -21.29
C THR A 412 13.73 -9.42 -19.91
N TRP A 413 14.72 -10.20 -19.48
CA TRP A 413 14.74 -10.76 -18.15
C TRP A 413 16.13 -10.66 -17.55
N PHE A 414 16.24 -10.02 -16.39
CA PHE A 414 17.51 -9.80 -15.71
C PHE A 414 17.50 -10.39 -14.31
N VAL A 415 18.64 -10.93 -13.93
CA VAL A 415 18.96 -11.43 -12.60
C VAL A 415 20.31 -10.85 -12.17
N ARG A 416 20.64 -10.93 -10.89
CA ARG A 416 22.00 -10.67 -10.45
C ARG A 416 22.99 -11.66 -11.06
N LYS A 417 24.22 -11.22 -11.26
CA LYS A 417 25.29 -12.12 -11.72
C LYS A 417 25.49 -13.23 -10.69
N GLY A 418 25.33 -14.44 -11.12
CA GLY A 418 25.44 -15.63 -10.27
C GLY A 418 24.09 -16.17 -9.79
N ASP A 419 23.02 -15.38 -9.86
CA ASP A 419 21.67 -15.88 -9.58
C ASP A 419 21.12 -16.72 -10.72
N GLU A 420 20.18 -17.58 -10.39
CA GLU A 420 19.55 -18.48 -11.35
C GLU A 420 18.44 -17.75 -12.13
N LEU A 421 18.46 -17.89 -13.45
CA LEU A 421 17.32 -17.49 -14.28
C LEU A 421 16.12 -18.41 -14.04
N PRO A 422 14.88 -17.87 -14.03
CA PRO A 422 13.70 -18.73 -14.04
C PRO A 422 13.62 -19.53 -15.34
N SER A 423 12.84 -20.58 -15.34
CA SER A 423 12.45 -21.27 -16.57
C SER A 423 11.47 -20.38 -17.34
N ILE A 424 11.84 -19.96 -18.54
CA ILE A 424 11.00 -19.14 -19.42
C ILE A 424 10.74 -19.93 -20.69
N GLN A 425 9.49 -20.30 -20.91
CA GLN A 425 9.05 -21.02 -22.11
C GLN A 425 8.20 -20.08 -22.95
N LEU A 426 8.81 -19.51 -24.02
CA LEU A 426 8.11 -18.61 -24.94
C LEU A 426 7.28 -19.46 -25.92
N LEU A 427 5.97 -19.34 -25.83
CA LEU A 427 5.00 -20.15 -26.58
C LEU A 427 4.39 -19.41 -27.78
N ARG A 428 4.43 -18.10 -27.78
CA ARG A 428 3.95 -17.23 -28.86
C ARG A 428 4.86 -16.02 -28.96
N GLY A 429 5.03 -15.49 -30.19
CA GLY A 429 5.82 -14.30 -30.44
C GLY A 429 7.30 -14.58 -30.68
N ALA A 430 7.77 -15.83 -30.63
CA ALA A 430 9.14 -16.16 -30.96
C ALA A 430 9.42 -15.81 -32.43
N ALA A 431 10.45 -15.02 -32.70
CA ALA A 431 10.99 -14.87 -34.05
C ALA A 431 11.71 -16.17 -34.40
N GLY A 432 11.20 -16.92 -35.43
CA GLY A 432 11.71 -18.23 -35.77
C GLY A 432 13.23 -18.28 -35.83
N ASN A 433 13.83 -19.29 -35.27
CA ASN A 433 15.27 -19.62 -35.19
C ASN A 433 16.20 -18.63 -34.48
N ARG A 434 15.71 -17.54 -33.83
CA ARG A 434 16.50 -16.74 -32.92
C ARG A 434 16.39 -17.35 -31.54
N GLU A 435 17.40 -18.10 -31.17
CA GLU A 435 17.61 -18.52 -29.80
C GLU A 435 17.67 -17.29 -28.88
N SER A 436 17.16 -17.42 -27.68
CA SER A 436 17.33 -16.42 -26.64
C SER A 436 18.80 -16.06 -26.52
N GLN A 437 19.15 -14.81 -26.73
CA GLN A 437 20.53 -14.38 -26.55
C GLN A 437 20.76 -14.18 -25.05
N ARG A 438 21.77 -14.86 -24.52
CA ARG A 438 22.24 -14.64 -23.17
C ARG A 438 23.47 -13.74 -23.25
N THR A 439 23.40 -12.57 -22.68
CA THR A 439 24.54 -11.65 -22.59
C THR A 439 24.93 -11.45 -21.12
N GLU A 440 26.20 -11.67 -20.81
CA GLU A 440 26.80 -11.11 -19.64
C GLU A 440 27.07 -9.64 -19.93
N LEU A 441 26.31 -8.75 -19.29
CA LEU A 441 26.56 -7.33 -19.43
C LEU A 441 27.90 -6.94 -18.81
N THR A 442 28.50 -5.93 -19.37
CA THR A 442 29.81 -5.41 -18.97
C THR A 442 29.85 -4.87 -17.55
N THR A 443 28.69 -4.64 -16.92
CA THR A 443 28.61 -4.34 -15.49
C THR A 443 28.73 -5.63 -14.67
N PRO A 444 29.58 -5.70 -13.65
CA PRO A 444 29.90 -6.95 -12.95
C PRO A 444 28.74 -7.53 -12.14
N SER A 445 27.59 -6.85 -12.05
CA SER A 445 26.52 -7.17 -11.12
C SER A 445 25.27 -7.81 -11.74
N VAL A 446 25.12 -7.84 -13.07
CA VAL A 446 23.88 -8.25 -13.74
C VAL A 446 24.12 -9.29 -14.82
N ALA A 447 23.24 -10.28 -14.92
CA ALA A 447 23.15 -11.22 -16.05
C ALA A 447 21.74 -11.16 -16.63
N GLY A 448 21.62 -11.17 -17.94
CA GLY A 448 20.34 -11.03 -18.63
C GLY A 448 20.11 -12.05 -19.71
N GLN A 449 18.84 -12.24 -20.02
CA GLN A 449 18.35 -12.98 -21.16
C GLN A 449 17.26 -12.15 -21.82
N TRP A 450 17.27 -12.11 -23.16
CA TRP A 450 16.20 -11.47 -23.90
C TRP A 450 15.68 -12.36 -25.02
N PHE A 451 14.42 -12.12 -25.36
CA PHE A 451 13.69 -12.87 -26.37
C PHE A 451 13.13 -11.88 -27.37
N ASP A 452 13.74 -11.85 -28.56
CA ASP A 452 13.19 -11.09 -29.68
C ASP A 452 12.04 -11.84 -30.34
N GLY A 453 11.00 -11.13 -30.72
CA GLY A 453 9.82 -11.73 -31.32
C GLY A 453 9.02 -10.79 -32.21
N ILE A 454 7.90 -11.28 -32.71
CA ILE A 454 6.97 -10.57 -33.58
C ILE A 454 5.55 -10.87 -33.09
N GLY A 455 4.72 -9.84 -33.03
CA GLY A 455 3.33 -9.94 -32.61
C GLY A 455 3.16 -10.04 -31.08
N ASP A 456 2.06 -10.62 -30.62
CA ASP A 456 1.82 -10.87 -29.20
C ASP A 456 2.84 -11.85 -28.64
N SER A 457 3.19 -11.67 -27.37
CA SER A 457 4.07 -12.58 -26.63
C SER A 457 3.29 -13.33 -25.56
N LEU A 458 3.48 -14.63 -25.49
CA LEU A 458 2.97 -15.49 -24.41
C LEU A 458 4.10 -16.36 -23.91
N ALA A 459 4.41 -16.19 -22.63
CA ALA A 459 5.46 -16.95 -21.95
C ALA A 459 4.93 -17.60 -20.67
N VAL A 460 5.36 -18.82 -20.40
CA VAL A 460 5.20 -19.48 -19.11
C VAL A 460 6.51 -19.34 -18.35
N VAL A 461 6.43 -18.72 -17.17
CA VAL A 461 7.57 -18.42 -16.32
C VAL A 461 7.43 -19.18 -15.00
N SER A 462 8.48 -19.88 -14.59
CA SER A 462 8.48 -20.66 -13.36
C SER A 462 9.85 -20.69 -12.70
N HIS A 463 9.85 -20.75 -11.36
CA HIS A 463 11.04 -21.12 -10.59
C HIS A 463 11.35 -22.63 -10.67
N ARG A 464 10.38 -23.43 -11.13
CA ARG A 464 10.48 -24.88 -11.28
C ARG A 464 10.96 -25.24 -12.70
N LYS A 465 11.74 -26.31 -12.81
CA LYS A 465 12.26 -26.81 -14.10
C LYS A 465 11.49 -28.03 -14.64
N ASP A 466 10.64 -28.61 -13.81
CA ASP A 466 9.85 -29.80 -14.14
C ASP A 466 8.49 -29.50 -14.77
N ILE A 467 8.22 -28.23 -15.07
CA ILE A 467 7.01 -27.77 -15.74
C ILE A 467 7.24 -27.75 -17.25
N LYS A 468 6.29 -28.28 -17.99
CA LYS A 468 6.27 -28.23 -19.46
C LYS A 468 5.04 -27.51 -19.95
N ALA A 469 5.25 -26.58 -20.86
CA ALA A 469 4.16 -25.82 -21.46
C ALA A 469 4.11 -26.00 -22.97
N GLU A 470 2.91 -26.09 -23.51
CA GLU A 470 2.64 -26.18 -24.93
C GLU A 470 1.65 -25.09 -25.34
N GLY A 471 2.01 -24.34 -26.38
CA GLY A 471 1.17 -23.27 -26.92
C GLY A 471 -0.02 -23.81 -27.68
N THR A 472 -1.17 -23.18 -27.52
CA THR A 472 -2.42 -23.54 -28.20
C THR A 472 -3.07 -22.28 -28.81
N ALA A 473 -4.13 -22.47 -29.59
CA ALA A 473 -4.91 -21.35 -30.15
C ALA A 473 -5.63 -20.54 -29.06
N PHE A 474 -5.89 -21.13 -27.90
CA PHE A 474 -6.59 -20.48 -26.79
C PHE A 474 -5.65 -19.92 -25.69
N GLY A 475 -4.37 -20.25 -25.74
CA GLY A 475 -3.38 -19.91 -24.71
C GLY A 475 -2.31 -20.98 -24.59
N CYS A 476 -2.34 -21.79 -23.52
CA CYS A 476 -1.42 -22.92 -23.38
C CYS A 476 -2.00 -24.05 -22.52
N ARG A 477 -1.38 -25.23 -22.65
CA ARG A 477 -1.49 -26.33 -21.69
C ARG A 477 -0.19 -26.40 -20.89
N VAL A 478 -0.30 -26.64 -19.61
CA VAL A 478 0.84 -26.74 -18.72
C VAL A 478 0.76 -28.05 -17.95
N SER A 479 1.78 -28.87 -18.10
CA SER A 479 1.90 -30.16 -17.41
C SER A 479 2.82 -30.01 -16.22
N LEU A 480 2.31 -30.38 -15.04
CA LEU A 480 3.02 -30.42 -13.78
C LEU A 480 3.03 -31.87 -13.26
N PRO A 481 3.95 -32.24 -12.35
CA PRO A 481 3.88 -33.53 -11.68
C PRO A 481 2.55 -33.73 -10.96
N GLY A 482 1.71 -34.62 -11.48
CA GLY A 482 0.41 -34.96 -10.88
C GLY A 482 -0.76 -34.04 -11.24
N SER A 483 -0.57 -32.99 -12.05
CA SER A 483 -1.64 -32.13 -12.52
C SER A 483 -1.44 -31.62 -13.95
N GLU A 484 -2.53 -31.19 -14.54
CA GLU A 484 -2.56 -30.53 -15.86
C GLU A 484 -3.40 -29.27 -15.77
N ASP A 485 -2.86 -28.19 -16.34
CA ASP A 485 -3.56 -26.92 -16.44
C ASP A 485 -3.89 -26.58 -17.89
N ILE A 486 -5.12 -26.11 -18.10
CA ILE A 486 -5.56 -25.48 -19.34
C ILE A 486 -5.65 -23.98 -19.05
N VAL A 487 -4.76 -23.19 -19.62
CA VAL A 487 -4.69 -21.76 -19.43
C VAL A 487 -5.24 -21.05 -20.65
N PHE A 488 -6.26 -20.27 -20.44
CA PHE A 488 -6.86 -19.42 -21.44
C PHE A 488 -6.27 -18.03 -21.35
N ARG A 489 -5.58 -17.60 -22.37
CA ARG A 489 -5.10 -16.23 -22.52
C ARG A 489 -4.94 -15.88 -24.00
N ASN A 490 -5.83 -15.02 -24.44
CA ASN A 490 -5.90 -14.58 -25.83
C ASN A 490 -6.42 -13.14 -25.88
N PRO A 491 -5.98 -12.29 -26.83
CA PRO A 491 -6.48 -10.92 -26.95
C PRO A 491 -7.94 -10.85 -27.39
N GLN A 492 -8.42 -11.89 -28.09
CA GLN A 492 -9.81 -12.02 -28.50
C GLN A 492 -10.48 -13.17 -27.74
N PRO A 493 -11.79 -13.07 -27.47
CA PRO A 493 -12.50 -14.14 -26.81
C PRO A 493 -12.37 -15.47 -27.60
N VAL A 494 -12.04 -16.53 -26.89
CA VAL A 494 -11.99 -17.88 -27.42
C VAL A 494 -13.18 -18.70 -26.92
N THR A 495 -13.67 -19.61 -27.73
CA THR A 495 -14.65 -20.63 -27.34
C THR A 495 -13.93 -21.98 -27.30
N PHE A 496 -14.02 -22.65 -26.17
CA PHE A 496 -13.38 -23.94 -25.94
C PHE A 496 -14.42 -24.94 -25.39
N ALA A 497 -14.37 -26.16 -25.90
CA ALA A 497 -15.16 -27.28 -25.37
C ALA A 497 -14.36 -28.55 -25.52
N GLU A 498 -14.17 -29.29 -24.41
CA GLU A 498 -13.47 -30.57 -24.37
C GLU A 498 -14.11 -31.44 -23.27
N GLY A 499 -14.87 -32.48 -23.67
CA GLY A 499 -15.68 -33.25 -22.74
C GLY A 499 -16.68 -32.35 -22.02
N ASP A 500 -16.64 -32.36 -20.66
CA ASP A 500 -17.51 -31.55 -19.81
C ASP A 500 -16.92 -30.17 -19.47
N LEU A 501 -15.81 -29.79 -20.08
CA LEU A 501 -15.16 -28.52 -19.89
C LEU A 501 -15.61 -27.53 -20.96
N ILE A 502 -16.05 -26.37 -20.54
CA ILE A 502 -16.50 -25.29 -21.43
C ILE A 502 -15.83 -23.99 -20.96
N PHE A 503 -15.38 -23.19 -21.91
CA PHE A 503 -14.86 -21.85 -21.63
C PHE A 503 -15.19 -20.89 -22.77
N GLN A 504 -15.57 -19.64 -22.43
CA GLN A 504 -15.74 -18.56 -23.38
C GLN A 504 -15.21 -17.26 -22.75
N GLY A 505 -14.10 -16.74 -23.26
CA GLY A 505 -13.47 -15.53 -22.70
C GLY A 505 -12.06 -15.32 -23.24
N THR A 506 -11.35 -14.38 -22.62
CA THR A 506 -9.97 -14.03 -22.95
C THR A 506 -8.95 -14.47 -21.90
N ALA A 507 -9.40 -14.68 -20.64
CA ALA A 507 -8.51 -15.11 -19.55
C ALA A 507 -9.22 -16.06 -18.57
N GLY A 508 -8.59 -17.20 -18.30
CA GLY A 508 -9.11 -18.23 -17.38
C GLY A 508 -8.13 -19.36 -17.14
N LEU A 509 -8.45 -20.23 -16.19
CA LEU A 509 -7.65 -21.37 -15.79
C LEU A 509 -8.55 -22.55 -15.44
N ILE A 510 -8.21 -23.73 -15.89
CA ILE A 510 -8.77 -24.99 -15.40
C ILE A 510 -7.60 -25.88 -15.02
N ARG A 511 -7.54 -26.31 -13.76
CA ARG A 511 -6.53 -27.21 -13.21
C ARG A 511 -7.15 -28.56 -12.86
N LYS A 512 -6.56 -29.63 -13.35
CA LYS A 512 -6.94 -31.00 -13.03
C LYS A 512 -5.87 -31.66 -12.17
N THR A 513 -6.22 -32.07 -10.97
CA THR A 513 -5.31 -32.78 -10.05
C THR A 513 -6.03 -34.04 -9.54
N GLY A 514 -5.79 -35.18 -10.16
CA GLY A 514 -6.52 -36.39 -9.84
C GLY A 514 -8.03 -36.23 -10.02
N ALA A 515 -8.79 -36.41 -8.93
CA ALA A 515 -10.25 -36.25 -8.91
C ALA A 515 -10.73 -34.82 -8.59
N LYS A 516 -9.82 -33.89 -8.38
CA LYS A 516 -10.10 -32.46 -8.12
C LYS A 516 -9.99 -31.67 -9.42
N ILE A 517 -10.99 -30.85 -9.70
CA ILE A 517 -10.94 -29.86 -10.78
C ILE A 517 -11.13 -28.48 -10.14
N GLU A 518 -10.17 -27.61 -10.33
CA GLU A 518 -10.21 -26.21 -9.95
C GLU A 518 -10.33 -25.35 -11.21
N PHE A 519 -11.02 -24.24 -11.10
CA PHE A 519 -11.26 -23.39 -12.25
C PHE A 519 -11.37 -21.93 -11.86
N ALA A 520 -11.00 -21.05 -12.79
CA ALA A 520 -11.19 -19.61 -12.69
C ALA A 520 -11.49 -19.02 -14.06
N LEU A 521 -12.47 -18.14 -14.09
CA LEU A 521 -12.79 -17.23 -15.18
C LEU A 521 -12.41 -15.82 -14.70
N PHE A 522 -11.42 -15.21 -15.33
CA PHE A 522 -10.97 -13.87 -14.95
C PHE A 522 -11.57 -12.80 -15.87
N HIS A 523 -11.65 -13.10 -17.15
CA HIS A 523 -12.25 -12.21 -18.14
C HIS A 523 -12.96 -13.04 -19.21
N GLY A 524 -14.29 -13.01 -19.18
CA GLY A 524 -15.09 -13.79 -20.10
C GLY A 524 -16.54 -13.89 -19.68
N THR A 525 -17.31 -14.69 -20.42
CA THR A 525 -18.75 -14.78 -20.25
C THR A 525 -19.25 -16.16 -19.84
N ARG A 526 -18.39 -17.21 -19.93
CA ARG A 526 -18.85 -18.56 -19.65
C ARG A 526 -17.74 -19.49 -19.21
N ILE A 527 -18.01 -20.27 -18.17
CA ILE A 527 -17.17 -21.41 -17.79
C ILE A 527 -18.06 -22.57 -17.32
N GLY A 528 -17.73 -23.79 -17.71
CA GLY A 528 -18.49 -24.99 -17.34
C GLY A 528 -17.56 -26.14 -17.01
N ILE A 529 -17.88 -26.85 -15.92
CA ILE A 529 -17.09 -27.95 -15.36
C ILE A 529 -18.05 -29.03 -14.87
N ALA A 530 -17.93 -30.27 -15.38
CA ALA A 530 -18.72 -31.41 -14.93
C ALA A 530 -20.25 -31.16 -14.90
N GLY A 531 -20.75 -30.41 -15.88
CA GLY A 531 -22.15 -30.05 -16.01
C GLY A 531 -22.60 -28.83 -15.18
N LEU A 532 -21.79 -28.31 -14.27
CA LEU A 532 -22.02 -27.03 -13.62
C LEU A 532 -21.55 -25.93 -14.54
N VAL A 533 -22.46 -25.06 -15.00
CA VAL A 533 -22.13 -24.01 -15.97
C VAL A 533 -22.52 -22.64 -15.42
N PHE A 534 -21.57 -21.73 -15.42
CA PHE A 534 -21.76 -20.33 -15.09
C PHE A 534 -21.75 -19.49 -16.38
N THR A 535 -22.67 -18.56 -16.47
CA THR A 535 -22.76 -17.64 -17.60
C THR A 535 -23.08 -16.24 -17.09
N THR A 536 -22.39 -15.25 -17.60
CA THR A 536 -22.58 -13.82 -17.25
C THR A 536 -22.56 -12.96 -18.51
N ASP A 537 -23.20 -11.81 -18.45
CA ASP A 537 -23.12 -10.78 -19.49
C ASP A 537 -22.00 -9.77 -19.16
N ASP A 538 -21.49 -9.79 -17.92
CA ASP A 538 -20.37 -8.94 -17.47
C ASP A 538 -19.04 -9.69 -17.68
N GLN A 539 -18.24 -9.21 -18.62
CA GLN A 539 -16.94 -9.83 -18.96
C GLN A 539 -15.90 -9.67 -17.86
N ASP A 540 -16.06 -8.68 -16.98
CA ASP A 540 -15.14 -8.39 -15.88
C ASP A 540 -15.54 -9.07 -14.57
N LEU A 541 -16.64 -9.83 -14.57
CA LEU A 541 -17.01 -10.66 -13.42
C LEU A 541 -16.04 -11.83 -13.28
N GLY A 542 -15.26 -11.81 -12.20
CA GLY A 542 -14.40 -12.93 -11.82
C GLY A 542 -15.19 -14.05 -11.17
N LEU A 543 -14.87 -15.28 -11.52
CA LEU A 543 -15.48 -16.47 -10.96
C LEU A 543 -14.42 -17.56 -10.79
N GLY A 544 -14.31 -18.14 -9.61
CA GLY A 544 -13.44 -19.26 -9.34
C GLY A 544 -14.11 -20.32 -8.48
N GLY A 545 -13.56 -21.53 -8.49
CA GLY A 545 -14.06 -22.59 -7.64
C GLY A 545 -13.35 -23.92 -7.80
N ALA A 546 -13.83 -24.88 -7.00
CA ALA A 546 -13.33 -26.24 -7.01
C ALA A 546 -14.48 -27.26 -6.98
N ILE A 547 -14.31 -28.33 -7.73
CA ILE A 547 -15.13 -29.53 -7.68
C ILE A 547 -14.25 -30.68 -7.23
N VAL A 548 -14.59 -31.26 -6.09
CA VAL A 548 -13.88 -32.40 -5.51
C VAL A 548 -14.90 -33.53 -5.31
N ALA A 549 -14.56 -34.75 -5.74
CA ALA A 549 -15.44 -35.89 -5.58
C ALA A 549 -15.84 -36.09 -4.11
N GLY A 550 -17.12 -36.15 -3.82
CA GLY A 550 -17.67 -36.34 -2.46
C GLY A 550 -17.68 -35.08 -1.58
N GLN A 551 -17.34 -33.91 -2.11
CA GLN A 551 -17.45 -32.64 -1.41
C GLN A 551 -18.45 -31.71 -2.12
N ALA A 552 -19.02 -30.76 -1.40
CA ALA A 552 -19.82 -29.69 -1.94
C ALA A 552 -18.96 -28.78 -2.84
N PRO A 553 -19.33 -28.55 -4.09
CA PRO A 553 -18.67 -27.56 -4.93
C PRO A 553 -18.76 -26.17 -4.30
N SER A 554 -17.66 -25.46 -4.30
CA SER A 554 -17.60 -24.13 -3.71
C SER A 554 -16.58 -23.24 -4.43
N GLY A 555 -16.71 -21.93 -4.23
CA GLY A 555 -15.78 -20.98 -4.82
C GLY A 555 -16.13 -19.53 -4.50
N GLU A 556 -15.67 -18.65 -5.35
CA GLU A 556 -15.75 -17.21 -5.16
C GLU A 556 -16.20 -16.50 -6.44
N PHE A 557 -16.89 -15.39 -6.26
CA PHE A 557 -17.10 -14.38 -7.30
C PHE A 557 -16.36 -13.11 -6.88
N PHE A 558 -15.87 -12.39 -7.87
CA PHE A 558 -15.44 -11.02 -7.70
C PHE A 558 -16.17 -10.13 -8.72
N ALA A 559 -17.08 -9.31 -8.24
CA ALA A 559 -17.89 -8.41 -9.04
C ALA A 559 -17.32 -6.97 -8.96
N PRO A 560 -16.63 -6.47 -10.00
CA PRO A 560 -16.16 -5.09 -10.01
C PRO A 560 -17.30 -4.06 -9.93
N GLN A 561 -18.47 -4.47 -10.34
CA GLN A 561 -19.74 -3.74 -10.31
C GLN A 561 -20.88 -4.70 -10.04
N ALA A 562 -22.07 -4.19 -9.73
CA ALA A 562 -23.23 -5.04 -9.57
C ALA A 562 -23.50 -5.83 -10.87
N SER A 563 -23.61 -7.15 -10.77
CA SER A 563 -23.63 -8.08 -11.91
C SER A 563 -24.58 -9.24 -11.67
N ALA A 564 -24.98 -9.90 -12.74
CA ALA A 564 -25.81 -11.11 -12.69
C ALA A 564 -25.06 -12.34 -13.23
N VAL A 565 -25.24 -13.47 -12.54
CA VAL A 565 -24.69 -14.77 -12.97
C VAL A 565 -25.86 -15.75 -13.16
N ARG A 566 -25.87 -16.42 -14.30
CA ARG A 566 -26.78 -17.54 -14.59
C ARG A 566 -26.02 -18.84 -14.35
N ILE A 567 -26.58 -19.72 -13.55
CA ILE A 567 -25.95 -20.95 -13.13
C ILE A 567 -26.85 -22.12 -13.58
N THR A 568 -26.32 -22.93 -14.46
CA THR A 568 -26.96 -24.20 -14.84
C THR A 568 -26.43 -25.30 -13.94
N LEU A 569 -27.34 -25.99 -13.23
CA LEU A 569 -27.02 -27.04 -12.29
C LEU A 569 -27.21 -28.42 -12.94
N PRO A 570 -26.23 -29.33 -12.83
CA PRO A 570 -26.41 -30.72 -13.28
C PRO A 570 -27.42 -31.47 -12.38
N ASN A 571 -28.09 -32.47 -12.95
CA ASN A 571 -29.11 -33.27 -12.23
C ASN A 571 -28.59 -33.95 -10.95
N LEU A 572 -27.29 -34.18 -10.85
CA LEU A 572 -26.62 -34.67 -9.64
C LEU A 572 -26.83 -33.80 -8.39
N PHE A 573 -27.07 -32.52 -8.59
CA PHE A 573 -27.27 -31.52 -7.53
C PHE A 573 -28.75 -31.07 -7.39
N SER A 574 -29.70 -31.88 -7.84
CA SER A 574 -31.11 -31.50 -7.85
C SER A 574 -31.72 -31.19 -6.48
N LYS A 575 -31.10 -31.65 -5.39
CA LYS A 575 -31.49 -31.38 -3.99
C LYS A 575 -30.63 -30.30 -3.31
N ALA A 576 -29.50 -29.97 -3.83
CA ALA A 576 -28.60 -28.99 -3.23
C ALA A 576 -29.12 -27.56 -3.41
N VAL A 577 -28.86 -26.73 -2.43
CA VAL A 577 -29.17 -25.31 -2.43
C VAL A 577 -27.92 -24.54 -2.83
N PHE A 578 -28.07 -23.57 -3.69
CA PHE A 578 -26.99 -22.64 -4.03
C PHE A 578 -26.99 -21.49 -3.03
N PHE A 579 -25.90 -21.37 -2.31
CA PHE A 579 -25.69 -20.30 -1.36
C PHE A 579 -24.75 -19.26 -1.96
N VAL A 580 -25.07 -17.97 -1.74
CA VAL A 580 -24.13 -16.87 -1.94
C VAL A 580 -24.05 -16.11 -0.64
N ASP A 581 -22.84 -15.94 -0.14
CA ASP A 581 -22.57 -15.31 1.16
C ASP A 581 -23.40 -15.94 2.30
N GLY A 582 -23.61 -17.25 2.20
CA GLY A 582 -24.43 -18.00 3.16
C GLY A 582 -25.93 -17.78 3.07
N ALA A 583 -26.38 -16.93 2.19
CA ALA A 583 -27.80 -16.77 1.89
C ALA A 583 -28.20 -17.76 0.79
N ALA A 584 -29.23 -18.58 1.09
CA ALA A 584 -29.83 -19.46 0.10
C ALA A 584 -30.43 -18.60 -1.02
N GLN A 585 -30.01 -18.85 -2.25
CA GLN A 585 -30.56 -18.13 -3.38
C GLN A 585 -31.93 -18.73 -3.74
N PRO A 586 -32.98 -17.89 -3.83
CA PRO A 586 -34.29 -18.38 -4.21
C PRO A 586 -34.19 -18.97 -5.63
N ALA A 587 -34.60 -20.20 -5.74
CA ALA A 587 -34.64 -20.87 -7.03
C ALA A 587 -35.72 -20.23 -7.90
N HIS A 588 -35.46 -19.15 -8.53
CA HIS A 588 -36.20 -18.72 -9.72
C HIS A 588 -35.69 -19.63 -10.85
N ARG A 589 -36.21 -20.84 -10.91
CA ARG A 589 -35.85 -21.83 -11.91
C ARG A 589 -36.63 -21.51 -13.21
N GLU A 590 -36.02 -20.70 -14.04
CA GLU A 590 -36.33 -20.77 -15.45
C GLU A 590 -35.58 -22.00 -16.00
N ALA A 591 -36.31 -23.11 -16.20
CA ALA A 591 -35.79 -24.31 -16.85
C ALA A 591 -34.36 -24.73 -16.44
N GLU A 592 -34.15 -25.10 -15.17
CA GLU A 592 -32.84 -25.60 -14.61
C GLU A 592 -31.77 -24.53 -14.43
N THR A 593 -32.04 -23.27 -14.70
CA THR A 593 -31.08 -22.18 -14.56
C THR A 593 -31.45 -21.29 -13.36
N LEU A 594 -30.49 -21.11 -12.47
CA LEU A 594 -30.58 -20.16 -11.34
C LEU A 594 -29.98 -18.82 -11.77
N VAL A 595 -30.65 -17.73 -11.47
CA VAL A 595 -30.09 -16.37 -11.65
C VAL A 595 -29.75 -15.77 -10.30
N VAL A 596 -28.50 -15.41 -10.13
CA VAL A 596 -27.95 -14.79 -8.90
C VAL A 596 -27.57 -13.34 -9.21
N GLN A 597 -28.02 -12.42 -8.36
CA GLN A 597 -27.61 -11.00 -8.40
C GLN A 597 -26.48 -10.82 -7.40
N LEU A 598 -25.40 -10.21 -7.85
CA LEU A 598 -24.22 -9.90 -7.05
C LEU A 598 -24.09 -8.38 -6.92
N GLU A 599 -23.90 -7.90 -5.71
CA GLU A 599 -23.47 -6.54 -5.47
C GLU A 599 -21.99 -6.38 -5.84
N GLN A 600 -21.47 -5.16 -5.86
CA GLN A 600 -20.04 -4.92 -6.04
C GLN A 600 -19.25 -5.51 -4.88
N GLY A 601 -18.22 -6.31 -5.18
CA GLY A 601 -17.32 -6.89 -4.18
C GLY A 601 -17.01 -8.35 -4.40
N SER A 602 -16.41 -8.95 -3.38
CA SER A 602 -16.10 -10.39 -3.34
C SER A 602 -17.24 -11.13 -2.65
N HIS A 603 -17.64 -12.23 -3.25
CA HIS A 603 -18.71 -13.10 -2.75
C HIS A 603 -18.22 -14.54 -2.73
N ARG A 604 -18.73 -15.32 -1.79
CA ARG A 604 -18.46 -16.75 -1.73
C ARG A 604 -19.71 -17.52 -2.14
N TRP A 605 -19.54 -18.51 -2.98
CA TRP A 605 -20.63 -19.43 -3.34
C TRP A 605 -20.33 -20.86 -2.90
N GLU A 606 -21.38 -21.59 -2.58
CA GLU A 606 -21.34 -23.01 -2.25
C GLU A 606 -22.62 -23.70 -2.69
N LEU A 607 -22.48 -24.89 -3.24
CA LEU A 607 -23.60 -25.74 -3.60
C LEU A 607 -23.70 -26.89 -2.59
N SER A 608 -24.56 -26.76 -1.58
CA SER A 608 -24.62 -27.63 -0.42
C SER A 608 -26.05 -27.94 0.02
N ASP A 609 -26.25 -29.04 0.73
CA ASP A 609 -27.54 -29.37 1.35
C ASP A 609 -27.73 -28.63 2.69
N THR A 610 -26.68 -28.05 3.24
CA THR A 610 -26.65 -27.39 4.53
C THR A 610 -26.06 -25.99 4.44
N LEU A 611 -26.40 -25.16 5.40
CA LEU A 611 -25.86 -23.79 5.46
C LEU A 611 -24.31 -23.84 5.56
N PRO A 612 -23.59 -23.09 4.70
CA PRO A 612 -22.13 -23.08 4.72
C PRO A 612 -21.52 -22.62 6.05
N VAL A 613 -20.35 -23.19 6.37
CA VAL A 613 -19.55 -22.71 7.51
C VAL A 613 -18.85 -21.40 7.11
N PRO A 614 -18.96 -20.31 7.90
CA PRO A 614 -18.23 -19.08 7.61
C PRO A 614 -16.72 -19.29 7.63
N ILE A 615 -15.99 -18.49 6.87
CA ILE A 615 -14.52 -18.49 6.94
C ILE A 615 -14.03 -17.74 8.18
N ALA A 616 -12.78 -17.99 8.57
CA ALA A 616 -12.15 -17.30 9.69
C ALA A 616 -12.05 -15.79 9.43
N PRO A 617 -12.53 -14.92 10.34
CA PRO A 617 -12.45 -13.47 10.18
C PRO A 617 -11.02 -12.97 10.26
N ARG A 618 -10.78 -11.83 9.62
CA ARG A 618 -9.49 -11.13 9.66
C ARG A 618 -9.67 -9.74 10.26
N ILE A 619 -8.82 -9.39 11.22
CA ILE A 619 -8.75 -8.04 11.76
C ILE A 619 -7.99 -7.18 10.76
N VAL A 620 -8.59 -6.06 10.34
CA VAL A 620 -7.99 -5.10 9.40
C VAL A 620 -7.59 -3.79 10.07
N ARG A 621 -8.18 -3.49 11.23
CA ARG A 621 -7.84 -2.30 12.00
C ARG A 621 -8.09 -2.55 13.49
N THR A 622 -7.30 -1.91 14.32
CA THR A 622 -7.50 -1.88 15.77
C THR A 622 -7.37 -0.47 16.31
N GLU A 623 -8.04 -0.18 17.39
CA GLU A 623 -7.99 1.10 18.06
C GLU A 623 -7.98 0.87 19.57
N ASN A 624 -7.20 1.68 20.29
CA ASN A 624 -7.13 1.63 21.74
C ASN A 624 -7.97 2.76 22.36
N PHE A 625 -8.62 2.46 23.46
CA PHE A 625 -9.34 3.43 24.30
C PHE A 625 -9.16 3.09 25.81
N ALA A 626 -9.61 3.98 26.66
CA ALA A 626 -9.50 3.79 28.12
C ALA A 626 -10.13 2.48 28.57
N GLY A 627 -9.31 1.62 29.19
CA GLY A 627 -9.73 0.33 29.68
C GLY A 627 -10.09 -0.71 28.61
N GLY A 628 -9.59 -0.55 27.38
CA GLY A 628 -9.86 -1.53 26.32
C GLY A 628 -9.36 -1.18 24.93
N GLY A 629 -10.02 -1.79 23.95
CA GLY A 629 -9.77 -1.57 22.53
C GLY A 629 -10.92 -2.05 21.67
N ALA A 630 -10.91 -1.61 20.41
CA ALA A 630 -11.81 -2.07 19.36
C ALA A 630 -11.04 -2.77 18.25
N VAL A 631 -11.67 -3.77 17.66
CA VAL A 631 -11.20 -4.43 16.44
C VAL A 631 -12.22 -4.21 15.33
N ILE A 632 -11.72 -3.90 14.14
CA ILE A 632 -12.51 -3.81 12.93
C ILE A 632 -12.05 -4.96 12.04
N ILE A 633 -13.01 -5.75 11.58
CA ILE A 633 -12.74 -6.92 10.75
C ILE A 633 -13.22 -6.71 9.32
N GLU A 634 -12.60 -7.43 8.42
CA GLU A 634 -13.11 -7.58 7.05
C GLU A 634 -14.44 -8.36 7.13
N PRO A 635 -15.54 -7.87 6.55
CA PRO A 635 -16.79 -8.60 6.56
C PRO A 635 -16.64 -10.00 5.96
N VAL A 636 -17.15 -11.00 6.65
CA VAL A 636 -17.10 -12.39 6.21
C VAL A 636 -18.41 -12.75 5.54
N ALA A 637 -18.32 -13.17 4.30
CA ALA A 637 -19.43 -13.75 3.57
C ALA A 637 -20.01 -14.92 4.38
N SER A 638 -21.33 -15.05 4.41
CA SER A 638 -22.09 -16.01 5.21
C SER A 638 -22.17 -15.76 6.72
N ALA A 639 -21.49 -14.76 7.26
CA ALA A 639 -21.64 -14.40 8.66
C ALA A 639 -22.82 -13.45 8.89
N THR A 640 -23.61 -13.70 9.91
CA THR A 640 -24.65 -12.80 10.38
C THR A 640 -24.28 -12.07 11.66
N ARG A 641 -23.26 -12.58 12.36
CA ARG A 641 -22.72 -12.05 13.62
C ARG A 641 -21.25 -12.35 13.73
N TYR A 642 -20.59 -11.60 14.60
CA TYR A 642 -19.19 -11.80 14.94
C TYR A 642 -19.02 -11.84 16.46
N ARG A 643 -18.14 -12.72 16.90
CA ARG A 643 -17.80 -12.91 18.30
C ARG A 643 -16.35 -12.54 18.52
N LEU A 644 -16.09 -11.61 19.44
CA LEU A 644 -14.75 -11.29 19.91
C LEU A 644 -14.45 -12.12 21.16
N GLU A 645 -13.37 -12.85 21.09
CA GLU A 645 -12.83 -13.60 22.22
C GLU A 645 -11.51 -12.98 22.68
N LEU A 646 -11.32 -13.00 24.01
CA LEU A 646 -10.17 -12.44 24.69
C LEU A 646 -9.51 -13.52 25.55
N SER A 647 -8.18 -13.54 25.50
CA SER A 647 -7.33 -14.38 26.35
C SER A 647 -6.39 -13.50 27.17
N LYS A 648 -6.26 -13.81 28.45
CA LYS A 648 -5.32 -13.19 29.41
C LYS A 648 -4.10 -14.06 29.74
N ASP A 649 -4.05 -15.25 29.19
CA ASP A 649 -3.04 -16.27 29.45
C ASP A 649 -2.25 -16.70 28.22
N GLY A 650 -2.10 -15.78 27.26
CA GLY A 650 -1.33 -16.00 26.05
C GLY A 650 -1.96 -16.97 25.05
N GLY A 651 -3.29 -17.03 25.00
CA GLY A 651 -4.03 -17.87 24.04
C GLY A 651 -4.41 -19.26 24.59
N SER A 652 -4.12 -19.55 25.86
CA SER A 652 -4.44 -20.86 26.47
C SER A 652 -5.93 -21.00 26.75
N THR A 653 -6.58 -19.95 27.22
CA THR A 653 -8.04 -19.91 27.45
C THR A 653 -8.65 -18.66 26.81
N TRP A 654 -9.90 -18.77 26.39
CA TRP A 654 -10.62 -17.73 25.67
C TRP A 654 -11.99 -17.47 26.29
N ALA A 655 -12.32 -16.19 26.45
CA ALA A 655 -13.62 -15.73 26.92
C ALA A 655 -14.27 -14.81 25.90
N THR A 656 -15.54 -15.00 25.63
CA THR A 656 -16.32 -14.08 24.80
C THR A 656 -16.49 -12.75 25.52
N VAL A 657 -16.12 -11.65 24.87
CA VAL A 657 -16.23 -10.30 25.44
C VAL A 657 -17.19 -9.40 24.67
N ASP A 658 -17.44 -9.70 23.40
CA ASP A 658 -18.43 -9.00 22.57
C ASP A 658 -19.00 -9.96 21.51
N GLU A 659 -20.27 -9.80 21.18
CA GLU A 659 -20.92 -10.56 20.11
C GLU A 659 -22.03 -9.72 19.47
N GLN A 660 -21.87 -9.35 18.22
CA GLN A 660 -22.80 -8.48 17.50
C GLN A 660 -22.76 -8.65 15.96
N PRO A 661 -23.77 -8.15 15.23
CA PRO A 661 -23.77 -8.19 13.76
C PRO A 661 -22.73 -7.26 13.10
N SER A 662 -22.33 -6.19 13.79
CA SER A 662 -21.35 -5.22 13.27
C SER A 662 -19.96 -5.84 13.13
N PRO A 663 -19.20 -5.50 12.08
CA PRO A 663 -17.80 -5.88 11.95
C PRO A 663 -16.86 -5.09 12.87
N THR A 664 -17.38 -4.20 13.72
CA THR A 664 -16.61 -3.47 14.74
C THR A 664 -16.96 -4.02 16.11
N LEU A 665 -16.01 -4.65 16.78
CA LEU A 665 -16.18 -5.30 18.08
C LEU A 665 -15.31 -4.61 19.14
N LYS A 666 -15.72 -4.67 20.39
CA LYS A 666 -15.06 -3.97 21.50
C LYS A 666 -14.73 -4.90 22.66
N ALA A 667 -13.50 -4.79 23.17
CA ALA A 667 -13.08 -5.39 24.42
C ALA A 667 -12.91 -4.28 25.46
N GLY A 668 -13.66 -4.32 26.54
CA GLY A 668 -13.61 -3.33 27.62
C GLY A 668 -13.35 -3.98 28.99
N GLY A 669 -13.23 -3.15 30.04
CA GLY A 669 -13.00 -3.62 31.40
C GLY A 669 -11.59 -4.16 31.63
N LEU A 670 -10.62 -3.72 30.87
CA LEU A 670 -9.22 -4.12 30.97
C LEU A 670 -8.44 -3.10 31.80
N THR A 671 -7.42 -3.58 32.48
CA THR A 671 -6.53 -2.73 33.27
C THR A 671 -5.37 -2.20 32.44
N GLU A 672 -4.85 -1.05 32.83
CA GLU A 672 -3.68 -0.44 32.24
C GLU A 672 -2.51 -1.41 32.14
N SER A 673 -1.79 -1.33 31.04
CA SER A 673 -0.63 -2.19 30.74
C SER A 673 -0.92 -3.68 30.66
N GLU A 674 -2.19 -4.08 30.72
CA GLU A 674 -2.58 -5.47 30.52
C GLU A 674 -2.35 -5.85 29.06
N LYS A 675 -1.59 -6.93 28.83
CA LYS A 675 -1.43 -7.54 27.53
C LYS A 675 -2.44 -8.66 27.40
N VAL A 676 -3.33 -8.53 26.44
CA VAL A 676 -4.32 -9.55 26.14
C VAL A 676 -4.22 -9.97 24.68
N HIS A 677 -4.68 -11.16 24.38
CA HIS A 677 -4.82 -11.63 23.01
C HIS A 677 -6.29 -11.58 22.62
N LEU A 678 -6.55 -11.14 21.41
CA LEU A 678 -7.87 -11.06 20.80
C LEU A 678 -7.92 -11.97 19.58
N ARG A 679 -9.08 -12.60 19.35
CA ARG A 679 -9.42 -13.28 18.11
C ARG A 679 -10.89 -13.13 17.81
N VAL A 680 -11.27 -13.26 16.54
CA VAL A 680 -12.67 -13.12 16.13
C VAL A 680 -13.15 -14.42 15.49
N ILE A 681 -14.41 -14.74 15.75
CA ILE A 681 -15.15 -15.86 15.16
C ILE A 681 -16.34 -15.30 14.41
N ALA A 682 -16.54 -15.70 13.17
CA ALA A 682 -17.74 -15.41 12.40
C ALA A 682 -18.82 -16.45 12.66
N LEU A 683 -20.05 -16.01 12.81
CA LEU A 683 -21.18 -16.85 13.15
C LEU A 683 -22.30 -16.69 12.11
N ASN A 684 -22.94 -17.76 11.75
CA ASN A 684 -24.25 -17.72 11.09
C ASN A 684 -25.29 -18.46 11.97
N ALA A 685 -26.49 -18.74 11.41
CA ALA A 685 -27.57 -19.34 12.18
C ALA A 685 -27.27 -20.77 12.71
N VAL A 686 -26.28 -21.47 12.12
CA VAL A 686 -26.01 -22.88 12.38
C VAL A 686 -24.56 -23.11 12.80
N HIS A 687 -23.62 -22.38 12.21
CA HIS A 687 -22.21 -22.67 12.31
C HIS A 687 -21.40 -21.49 12.86
N ALA A 688 -20.28 -21.83 13.49
CA ALA A 688 -19.19 -20.92 13.81
C ALA A 688 -17.99 -21.19 12.89
N SER A 689 -17.30 -20.16 12.47
CA SER A 689 -16.05 -20.28 11.74
C SER A 689 -14.93 -20.83 12.62
N PRO A 690 -13.82 -21.31 12.04
CA PRO A 690 -12.56 -21.33 12.76
C PRO A 690 -12.24 -19.94 13.30
N PRO A 691 -11.49 -19.83 14.43
CA PRO A 691 -11.01 -18.53 14.90
C PRO A 691 -10.12 -17.85 13.85
N GLY A 692 -10.22 -16.53 13.74
CA GLY A 692 -9.28 -15.72 13.01
C GLY A 692 -7.91 -15.68 13.68
N PRO A 693 -6.91 -15.06 13.03
CA PRO A 693 -5.59 -14.87 13.60
C PRO A 693 -5.65 -14.14 14.94
N GLU A 694 -4.76 -14.54 15.84
CA GLU A 694 -4.63 -13.89 17.14
C GLU A 694 -3.95 -12.54 17.01
N TYR A 695 -4.45 -11.56 17.75
CA TYR A 695 -3.90 -10.22 17.81
C TYR A 695 -3.61 -9.81 19.25
N PRO A 696 -2.38 -9.39 19.58
CA PRO A 696 -2.06 -8.88 20.92
C PRO A 696 -2.57 -7.44 21.06
N LEU A 697 -3.39 -7.18 22.05
CA LEU A 697 -3.82 -5.83 22.42
C LEU A 697 -3.10 -5.41 23.70
N TYR A 698 -2.47 -4.23 23.65
CA TYR A 698 -1.91 -3.58 24.83
C TYR A 698 -2.84 -2.45 25.25
N VAL A 699 -3.37 -2.55 26.45
CA VAL A 699 -4.27 -1.54 27.00
C VAL A 699 -3.48 -0.28 27.33
N SER A 700 -3.83 0.81 26.67
CA SER A 700 -3.16 2.10 26.85
C SER A 700 -3.70 2.86 28.03
N SER A 701 -2.79 3.42 28.85
CA SER A 701 -3.12 4.41 29.88
C SER A 701 -3.11 5.85 29.34
N GLN A 702 -2.69 5.99 28.13
CA GLN A 702 -2.57 7.31 27.49
C GLN A 702 -3.95 7.82 27.04
N PRO A 703 -4.21 9.12 27.12
CA PRO A 703 -5.39 9.72 26.52
C PRO A 703 -5.50 9.40 25.02
N PRO A 704 -6.68 9.54 24.40
CA PRO A 704 -6.83 9.28 22.95
C PRO A 704 -5.95 10.20 22.10
N ALA A 705 -5.92 9.93 20.81
CA ALA A 705 -5.32 10.83 19.84
C ALA A 705 -6.06 12.18 19.82
N PRO A 706 -5.37 13.28 19.54
CA PRO A 706 -6.04 14.51 19.14
C PRO A 706 -6.70 14.31 17.77
N PRO A 707 -7.82 14.97 17.49
CA PRO A 707 -8.41 14.90 16.15
C PRO A 707 -7.48 15.48 15.10
N ASP A 708 -7.49 14.88 13.91
CA ASP A 708 -6.86 15.43 12.71
C ASP A 708 -7.83 16.26 11.88
N GLY A 709 -7.33 16.91 10.83
CA GLY A 709 -8.16 17.61 9.86
C GLY A 709 -8.95 18.77 10.45
N LEU A 710 -8.44 19.43 11.49
CA LEU A 710 -9.05 20.64 12.02
C LEU A 710 -9.12 21.73 10.94
N ARG A 711 -10.32 22.22 10.66
CA ARG A 711 -10.59 23.21 9.62
C ARG A 711 -11.58 24.26 10.09
N VAL A 712 -11.43 25.45 9.54
CA VAL A 712 -12.28 26.61 9.85
C VAL A 712 -12.95 27.09 8.56
N ALA A 713 -14.26 27.12 8.54
CA ALA A 713 -15.05 27.76 7.49
C ALA A 713 -15.67 29.05 8.03
N LEU A 714 -15.45 30.16 7.33
CA LEU A 714 -15.84 31.49 7.80
C LEU A 714 -17.18 31.94 7.21
N ALA A 715 -18.03 32.50 8.05
CA ALA A 715 -19.22 33.27 7.68
C ALA A 715 -19.20 34.59 8.45
N THR A 716 -19.91 35.58 7.97
CA THR A 716 -20.00 36.87 8.68
C THR A 716 -20.56 36.69 10.10
N GLY A 717 -19.78 37.03 11.09
CA GLY A 717 -20.11 36.88 12.51
C GLY A 717 -19.96 35.45 13.06
N ALA A 718 -19.41 34.47 12.30
CA ALA A 718 -19.25 33.12 12.79
C ALA A 718 -18.11 32.37 12.11
N ALA A 719 -17.48 31.44 12.84
CA ALA A 719 -16.57 30.43 12.33
C ALA A 719 -17.12 29.03 12.60
N THR A 720 -17.30 28.25 11.57
CA THR A 720 -17.62 26.82 11.72
C THR A 720 -16.32 26.05 11.78
N VAL A 721 -16.04 25.44 12.91
CA VAL A 721 -14.84 24.66 13.17
C VAL A 721 -15.21 23.18 13.15
N GLY A 722 -14.54 22.38 12.31
CA GLY A 722 -14.80 20.96 12.16
C GLY A 722 -13.52 20.15 12.28
N TRP A 723 -13.64 18.87 12.67
CA TRP A 723 -12.51 17.96 12.87
C TRP A 723 -12.86 16.51 12.59
N GLY A 724 -11.83 15.67 12.50
CA GLY A 724 -11.94 14.23 12.28
C GLY A 724 -12.48 13.48 13.49
N GLU A 725 -13.00 12.27 13.24
CA GLU A 725 -13.45 11.37 14.29
C GLU A 725 -12.29 10.61 14.91
N ILE A 726 -12.32 10.52 16.24
CA ILE A 726 -11.42 9.64 17.00
C ILE A 726 -12.25 8.57 17.69
N LEU A 727 -12.01 7.32 17.34
CA LEU A 727 -12.69 6.20 17.97
C LEU A 727 -12.27 6.11 19.43
N GLY A 728 -13.22 5.88 20.33
CA GLY A 728 -12.98 5.85 21.78
C GLY A 728 -13.02 7.22 22.45
N ALA A 729 -13.06 8.33 21.71
CA ALA A 729 -13.33 9.64 22.30
C ALA A 729 -14.75 9.68 22.90
N THR A 730 -14.85 10.07 24.14
CA THR A 730 -16.15 10.31 24.81
C THR A 730 -16.68 11.70 24.56
N GLU A 731 -15.78 12.68 24.43
CA GLU A 731 -16.07 14.08 24.15
C GLU A 731 -14.90 14.72 23.38
N TYR A 732 -15.20 15.85 22.76
CA TYR A 732 -14.24 16.77 22.16
C TYR A 732 -14.29 18.11 22.88
N LEU A 733 -13.12 18.72 23.06
CA LEU A 733 -12.98 20.03 23.67
C LEU A 733 -12.32 20.97 22.68
N LEU A 734 -13.04 22.01 22.26
CA LEU A 734 -12.51 23.03 21.35
C LEU A 734 -12.09 24.26 22.16
N TYR A 735 -10.86 24.67 21.93
CA TYR A 735 -10.29 25.85 22.54
C TYR A 735 -10.05 26.93 21.49
N ALA A 736 -10.21 28.18 21.91
CA ALA A 736 -9.98 29.35 21.08
C ALA A 736 -9.24 30.45 21.84
N ARG A 737 -8.41 31.21 21.12
CA ARG A 737 -7.82 32.46 21.63
C ARG A 737 -7.90 33.54 20.57
N SER A 738 -7.95 34.80 21.02
CA SER A 738 -7.92 35.99 20.15
C SER A 738 -6.59 36.72 20.30
N GLY A 739 -5.82 36.76 19.21
CA GLY A 739 -4.46 37.29 19.25
C GLY A 739 -3.46 36.31 19.89
N ASN A 740 -2.18 36.53 19.61
CA ASN A 740 -1.11 35.61 20.00
C ASN A 740 -0.83 35.58 21.52
N ASP A 741 -1.15 36.66 22.23
CA ASP A 741 -0.82 36.80 23.66
C ASP A 741 -1.96 36.39 24.61
N ALA A 742 -3.16 36.10 24.06
CA ALA A 742 -4.29 35.71 24.88
C ALA A 742 -4.23 34.21 25.24
N PRO A 743 -4.65 33.83 26.45
CA PRO A 743 -4.76 32.44 26.81
C PRO A 743 -5.90 31.77 26.01
N PHE A 744 -5.72 30.50 25.71
CA PHE A 744 -6.79 29.68 25.12
C PHE A 744 -7.93 29.50 26.14
N GLN A 745 -9.15 29.61 25.63
CA GLN A 745 -10.36 29.39 26.40
C GLN A 745 -11.17 28.27 25.79
N LEU A 746 -11.76 27.42 26.61
CA LEU A 746 -12.68 26.39 26.20
C LEU A 746 -13.95 27.02 25.63
N VAL A 747 -14.26 26.80 24.34
CA VAL A 747 -15.45 27.36 23.65
C VAL A 747 -16.49 26.30 23.34
N TYR A 748 -16.11 25.05 23.33
CA TYR A 748 -17.03 23.93 23.11
C TYR A 748 -16.55 22.69 23.87
N ARG A 749 -17.51 21.92 24.39
CA ARG A 749 -17.34 20.59 24.94
C ARG A 749 -18.55 19.76 24.56
N GLY A 750 -18.36 18.62 23.93
CA GLY A 750 -19.45 17.73 23.52
C GLY A 750 -19.00 16.62 22.59
N LYS A 751 -19.96 15.91 22.01
CA LYS A 751 -19.71 14.73 21.15
C LYS A 751 -19.69 15.05 19.66
N GLU A 752 -20.22 16.20 19.29
CA GLU A 752 -20.28 16.60 17.88
C GLU A 752 -18.87 16.92 17.35
N ARG A 753 -18.63 16.66 16.07
CA ARG A 753 -17.36 16.89 15.38
C ARG A 753 -17.30 18.24 14.66
N SER A 754 -18.19 19.13 15.02
CA SER A 754 -18.20 20.51 14.53
C SER A 754 -18.84 21.43 15.53
N PHE A 755 -18.44 22.69 15.51
CA PHE A 755 -18.98 23.74 16.35
C PHE A 755 -19.02 25.08 15.60
N VAL A 756 -20.12 25.83 15.77
CA VAL A 756 -20.25 27.19 15.21
C VAL A 756 -19.91 28.19 16.29
N HIS A 757 -18.72 28.76 16.21
CA HIS A 757 -18.26 29.81 17.10
C HIS A 757 -18.76 31.17 16.58
N LYS A 758 -19.79 31.69 17.21
CA LYS A 758 -20.36 33.04 16.89
C LYS A 758 -19.54 34.10 17.59
N LYS A 759 -18.96 35.00 16.83
CA LYS A 759 -18.17 36.12 17.37
C LYS A 759 -18.17 37.29 16.41
N GLU A 760 -18.44 38.48 16.97
CA GLU A 760 -18.40 39.73 16.23
C GLU A 760 -16.99 39.98 15.68
N GLY A 761 -16.87 40.48 14.49
CA GLY A 761 -15.61 40.76 13.80
C GLY A 761 -15.13 39.68 12.85
N ILE A 762 -15.71 38.47 12.89
CA ILE A 762 -15.42 37.44 11.89
C ILE A 762 -16.07 37.86 10.56
N GLN A 763 -15.28 37.85 9.49
CA GLN A 763 -15.74 38.14 8.12
C GLN A 763 -15.80 36.90 7.28
N ALA A 764 -16.86 36.80 6.47
CA ALA A 764 -16.87 35.75 5.42
C ALA A 764 -15.80 36.09 4.39
N CYS A 765 -14.97 35.09 4.04
CA CYS A 765 -14.07 35.29 2.93
C CYS A 765 -13.74 33.93 2.29
N ASP A 766 -13.45 33.96 0.98
CA ASP A 766 -12.98 32.81 0.23
C ASP A 766 -11.45 32.69 0.41
N ALA A 767 -11.01 31.55 0.84
CA ALA A 767 -9.60 31.24 0.95
C ALA A 767 -8.99 31.17 -0.46
N ILE A 768 -8.04 32.06 -0.76
CA ILE A 768 -7.22 31.98 -1.95
C ILE A 768 -5.85 31.42 -1.50
N PRO A 769 -5.55 30.14 -1.82
CA PRO A 769 -4.27 29.57 -1.46
C PRO A 769 -3.09 30.41 -2.00
N GLY A 770 -2.12 30.68 -1.15
CA GLY A 770 -0.88 31.37 -1.53
C GLY A 770 -0.94 32.90 -1.59
N ARG A 771 -2.04 33.54 -1.16
CA ARG A 771 -2.11 35.00 -1.06
C ARG A 771 -2.02 35.41 0.40
N ARG A 772 -0.94 36.07 0.79
CA ARG A 772 -0.81 36.67 2.12
C ARG A 772 -1.78 37.85 2.25
N THR A 773 -2.74 37.73 3.16
CA THR A 773 -3.32 38.88 3.82
C THR A 773 -2.73 38.93 5.23
N ARG A 774 -1.99 39.96 5.55
CA ARG A 774 -1.63 40.23 6.95
C ARG A 774 -2.91 40.66 7.66
N ALA A 775 -3.60 39.71 8.28
CA ALA A 775 -4.54 40.06 9.32
C ALA A 775 -3.76 40.75 10.46
N THR A 776 -4.18 41.91 10.88
CA THR A 776 -3.61 42.52 12.07
C THR A 776 -3.88 41.59 13.25
N ASP A 777 -2.86 41.19 13.96
CA ASP A 777 -2.85 40.13 14.98
C ASP A 777 -3.99 40.15 16.02
N ALA A 778 -4.62 41.27 16.25
CA ALA A 778 -5.65 41.47 17.30
C ALA A 778 -7.03 40.88 16.96
N SER A 779 -7.36 40.63 15.69
CA SER A 779 -8.66 40.10 15.26
C SER A 779 -8.64 38.63 14.93
N MET A 780 -7.47 38.00 14.82
CA MET A 780 -7.31 36.59 14.51
C MET A 780 -7.74 35.70 15.69
N ILE A 781 -8.56 34.71 15.41
CA ILE A 781 -8.90 33.68 16.38
C ILE A 781 -8.21 32.37 15.96
N GLU A 782 -7.44 31.85 16.88
CA GLU A 782 -6.77 30.54 16.72
C GLU A 782 -7.55 29.46 17.48
N TYR A 783 -7.65 28.27 16.91
CA TYR A 783 -8.34 27.14 17.48
C TYR A 783 -7.42 25.95 17.57
N TYR A 784 -7.62 25.11 18.57
CA TYR A 784 -7.22 23.71 18.59
C TYR A 784 -8.31 22.87 19.27
N VAL A 785 -8.32 21.58 18.98
CA VAL A 785 -9.27 20.63 19.58
C VAL A 785 -8.51 19.49 20.24
N THR A 786 -9.08 19.00 21.33
CA THR A 786 -8.61 17.80 22.04
C THR A 786 -9.73 16.79 22.11
N THR A 787 -9.38 15.54 22.37
CA THR A 787 -10.31 14.46 22.72
C THR A 787 -10.24 14.14 24.21
N LEU A 788 -11.33 13.66 24.75
CA LEU A 788 -11.41 13.19 26.12
C LEU A 788 -11.89 11.74 26.15
N ASP A 789 -11.28 10.91 26.99
CA ASP A 789 -11.79 9.60 27.39
C ASP A 789 -11.55 9.35 28.90
N GLY A 790 -11.67 8.08 29.34
CA GLY A 790 -11.41 7.70 30.72
C GLY A 790 -9.95 7.84 31.16
N ASN A 791 -9.00 7.92 30.23
CA ASN A 791 -7.58 8.13 30.51
C ASN A 791 -7.20 9.63 30.59
N GLY A 792 -8.12 10.52 30.24
CA GLY A 792 -7.93 11.95 30.30
C GLY A 792 -8.03 12.64 28.96
N GLU A 793 -7.56 13.88 28.95
CA GLU A 793 -7.57 14.75 27.77
C GLU A 793 -6.32 14.54 26.92
N SER A 794 -6.51 14.45 25.60
CA SER A 794 -5.41 14.32 24.64
C SER A 794 -4.51 15.55 24.60
N VAL A 795 -3.35 15.44 23.98
CA VAL A 795 -2.62 16.61 23.51
C VAL A 795 -3.48 17.38 22.50
N ARG A 796 -3.17 18.64 22.28
CA ARG A 796 -3.88 19.49 21.31
C ARG A 796 -3.69 18.98 19.87
N SER A 797 -4.67 19.20 19.02
CA SER A 797 -4.58 19.04 17.57
C SER A 797 -3.65 20.09 16.95
N HIS A 798 -3.37 19.96 15.65
CA HIS A 798 -2.83 21.07 14.88
C HIS A 798 -3.76 22.28 15.00
N PRO A 799 -3.20 23.50 15.12
CA PRO A 799 -4.01 24.70 15.19
C PRO A 799 -4.61 25.05 13.83
N ALA A 800 -5.78 25.66 13.87
CA ALA A 800 -6.41 26.36 12.74
C ALA A 800 -6.76 27.77 13.18
N ASP A 801 -6.99 28.71 12.27
CA ASP A 801 -7.30 30.09 12.62
C ASP A 801 -8.30 30.73 11.63
N THR A 802 -8.71 31.97 11.97
CA THR A 802 -9.66 32.73 11.15
C THR A 802 -9.01 33.58 10.07
N ASP A 803 -7.70 33.45 9.82
CA ASP A 803 -7.05 34.05 8.65
C ASP A 803 -7.15 33.07 7.48
N PRO A 804 -7.97 33.34 6.45
CA PRO A 804 -8.14 32.44 5.33
C PRO A 804 -6.87 32.22 4.51
N ALA A 805 -5.91 33.12 4.60
CA ALA A 805 -4.62 33.00 3.94
C ALA A 805 -3.58 32.25 4.79
N SER A 806 -3.95 31.90 6.03
CA SER A 806 -3.06 31.17 6.92
C SER A 806 -2.79 29.76 6.40
N TRP A 807 -1.54 29.36 6.41
CA TRP A 807 -1.13 27.99 6.13
C TRP A 807 -1.80 26.96 7.07
N ARG A 808 -2.21 27.36 8.25
CA ARG A 808 -2.93 26.51 9.22
C ARG A 808 -4.28 26.03 8.70
N ASN A 809 -4.90 26.81 7.81
CA ASN A 809 -6.21 26.50 7.24
C ASN A 809 -6.15 25.76 5.92
N TRP A 810 -4.96 25.51 5.40
CA TRP A 810 -4.83 24.76 4.18
C TRP A 810 -5.38 23.35 4.36
N ASP A 811 -6.26 22.97 3.46
CA ASP A 811 -6.86 21.64 3.37
C ASP A 811 -6.81 21.15 1.91
N PRO A 812 -5.61 21.04 1.30
CA PRO A 812 -5.49 20.54 -0.06
C PRO A 812 -6.01 19.10 -0.11
N LYS A 813 -6.82 18.82 -1.10
CA LYS A 813 -7.32 17.46 -1.33
C LYS A 813 -6.33 16.70 -2.18
N PRO A 814 -6.12 15.41 -1.92
CA PRO A 814 -5.35 14.57 -2.82
C PRO A 814 -5.87 14.70 -4.24
N GLY A 815 -4.97 15.02 -5.17
CA GLY A 815 -5.35 15.27 -6.56
C GLY A 815 -5.76 16.71 -6.89
N GLU A 816 -5.82 17.60 -5.91
CA GLU A 816 -6.04 19.02 -6.16
C GLU A 816 -4.82 19.62 -6.87
N ARG A 817 -5.06 20.32 -7.99
CA ARG A 817 -4.01 20.99 -8.75
C ARG A 817 -3.78 22.37 -8.20
N PHE A 818 -2.56 22.61 -7.71
CA PHE A 818 -2.14 23.97 -7.40
C PHE A 818 -1.56 24.61 -8.65
N ARG A 819 -2.04 25.81 -8.99
CA ARG A 819 -1.41 26.62 -10.02
C ARG A 819 0.00 26.93 -9.58
N ARG A 820 1.00 26.47 -10.31
CA ARG A 820 2.39 26.73 -10.00
C ARG A 820 2.69 28.22 -10.03
N VAL A 821 3.20 28.73 -8.92
CA VAL A 821 4.09 29.87 -8.92
C VAL A 821 5.48 29.28 -8.73
N ASN A 822 6.15 28.96 -9.81
CA ASN A 822 7.45 28.33 -9.76
C ASN A 822 8.53 29.39 -9.87
N SER A 823 9.17 29.73 -8.76
CA SER A 823 10.31 30.65 -8.75
C SER A 823 11.57 30.05 -9.40
N PHE A 824 11.66 28.72 -9.57
CA PHE A 824 12.78 28.03 -10.19
C PHE A 824 12.66 27.89 -11.72
N GLU A 825 11.46 28.08 -12.27
CA GLU A 825 11.20 27.98 -13.71
C GLU A 825 10.79 29.32 -14.35
N ALA A 826 11.12 30.44 -13.72
CA ALA A 826 10.91 31.75 -14.32
C ALA A 826 11.69 31.83 -15.65
N GLY A 827 11.06 31.48 -16.75
CA GLY A 827 11.62 31.48 -18.11
C GLY A 827 11.39 30.24 -18.94
N SER A 828 10.94 29.13 -18.36
CA SER A 828 10.56 27.94 -19.14
C SER A 828 9.09 28.00 -19.52
N PRO A 829 8.73 27.81 -20.82
CA PRO A 829 7.32 27.68 -21.19
C PRO A 829 6.66 26.53 -20.44
N PRO A 830 5.41 26.65 -19.98
CA PRO A 830 4.70 25.56 -19.32
C PRO A 830 4.67 24.26 -20.10
N GLU A 831 4.71 24.35 -21.43
CA GLU A 831 4.63 23.22 -22.38
C GLU A 831 5.95 22.45 -22.52
N SER A 832 7.08 23.05 -22.13
CA SER A 832 8.40 22.43 -22.20
C SER A 832 8.91 21.94 -20.85
N SER A 833 8.18 22.19 -19.77
CA SER A 833 8.60 21.74 -18.47
C SER A 833 8.30 20.24 -18.32
N GLU A 834 9.21 19.50 -17.71
CA GLU A 834 9.03 18.09 -17.33
C GLU A 834 7.72 17.88 -16.57
N TRP A 835 7.22 18.90 -15.92
CA TRP A 835 5.98 18.94 -15.15
C TRP A 835 4.70 18.97 -15.98
N ALA A 836 4.71 19.61 -17.17
CA ALA A 836 3.57 19.55 -18.07
C ALA A 836 3.32 18.11 -18.56
N ARG A 837 4.33 17.26 -18.51
CA ARG A 837 4.24 15.84 -18.85
C ARG A 837 3.50 15.02 -17.79
N TYR A 838 3.61 15.42 -16.52
CA TYR A 838 2.98 14.72 -15.41
C TYR A 838 1.59 15.26 -15.05
N TYR A 839 1.27 16.45 -15.52
CA TYR A 839 0.00 17.14 -15.25
C TYR A 839 -0.59 17.72 -16.54
N PRO A 840 -1.02 16.88 -17.49
CA PRO A 840 -1.78 17.37 -18.61
C PRO A 840 -3.03 18.07 -18.09
N GLU A 841 -3.34 19.27 -18.64
CA GLU A 841 -4.53 20.04 -18.33
C GLU A 841 -5.83 19.28 -18.62
#